data_5bd383725343afb21581b8753e38d626
#
_entry.id   5bd383725343afb21581b8753e38d626
#
_cell.length_a   1.000
_cell.length_b   1.000
_cell.length_c   1.000
_cell.angle_alpha   90.00
_cell.angle_beta   90.00
_cell.angle_gamma   90.00
#
_symmetry.space_group_name_H-M   'P 1'
#
loop_
_entity.id
_entity.type
_entity.pdbx_description
1 polymer ?
#
loop_
_entity_poly.entity_id
_entity_poly.type
_entity_poly.pdbx_seq_one_letter_code
_entity_poly.pdbx_strand_id
1 'polypeptide(L)'
;MTGSTIHIAPLLRHCCKLVCILLLACCISPVFAKDGDKDGDNDEDPKFDETSILVVLQGLGGTEIPAVVKDETAYLSITDVFNFLKIRNNLSESMDTLSGFYISQDAIFLIDKKNNRIRFRDKVFNLGPEDLVKMETGLYLRTDYFNKVFDLSCQFNFRSLSVNVISKAELPAIREMRQQVIYRNLNKLKGNIAADTTIGRSKQLFKFGMANWSVVSTQRLQNVSDTWFNLMMGGTLAGGEATVSLNYNNFAKQQLSATHPDSNIVRPFDQRQQYYRLRFVNNDRPWLRQIIAGKIFTPTIASLFAPIVGVQITNTPTTHRRAYGTYTLSNFTDPGWTVELYINNALVDYTVADAAGFYTFQVPLMYGNSQIRLRFYGPWGEERFQEESINIPFNFLPAGEFEYTASAGVAEDTAHSKLGRVQVNYGLSGKLTVGAGLEYLSSIRGANTLPFVTTSMRLVSNLLFSGEYTYGVRARGILSYRTRTNFQAELNYTRYRRDQKAIIYNWLEERKAIISKPFFRKNFSLFARLTVDQIILPGSYYTTTEWLLSGSLYKVGTSLSTYAIFIKDENPFVYSNLALTFPIPGRIMLTPQAQYEYNSNRFIAVRCEAGKYLFKNGYLNVSYEKNYRTGITNYGIGLRYDFSFAQIGFSVWRNNNVTTLVESARGSVIHDGKAGYTGVDNRSSVGSGGVAFVPFLDINNNERYDAGEPRVDGLQLKHNGGRLIRSLRDTSIAILDLEPYAPYLFELEPTGFESVSWRIRKPAIRVIIEPNQLHRIDVPVAVQGEVSGVVYLKEDTVLKEQAGIKICIYRSDSTLVKCILTETDGYFNYMGLPPGDYVIQPDPAQLKKLKLKTLQPAYNLHISSRKEGDVIDDIEFILERK
;
A
#
# COMPACT_ATOMS: atom_id res chain seq x y z
N MET A 1 62.45 1.85 5.61
CA MET A 1 62.51 0.54 6.26
C MET A 1 62.33 0.76 7.76
N THR A 2 61.22 0.61 8.29
CA THR A 2 60.89 0.17 9.66
C THR A 2 59.40 -0.09 9.71
N GLY A 3 59.04 -1.33 9.73
CA GLY A 3 57.63 -1.76 9.80
C GLY A 3 57.08 -1.54 11.19
N SER A 4 56.05 -0.75 11.29
CA SER A 4 55.21 -0.67 12.49
C SER A 4 54.03 -1.62 12.34
N THR A 5 54.13 -2.77 12.97
CA THR A 5 53.05 -3.72 13.21
C THR A 5 52.01 -3.05 14.09
N ILE A 6 50.84 -2.73 13.50
CA ILE A 6 49.70 -2.20 14.23
C ILE A 6 49.10 -3.33 15.08
N HIS A 7 49.20 -3.21 16.42
CA HIS A 7 48.56 -4.08 17.38
C HIS A 7 47.02 -3.90 17.34
N ILE A 8 46.34 -4.71 16.55
CA ILE A 8 44.88 -4.80 16.49
C ILE A 8 44.30 -5.55 17.70
N ALA A 9 45.17 -6.21 18.47
CA ALA A 9 44.81 -7.08 19.60
C ALA A 9 44.00 -6.43 20.75
N PRO A 10 44.25 -5.17 21.19
CA PRO A 10 43.47 -4.61 22.30
C PRO A 10 42.05 -4.19 21.93
N LEU A 11 41.80 -3.76 20.69
CA LEU A 11 40.46 -3.33 20.27
C LEU A 11 39.52 -4.52 20.06
N LEU A 12 40.00 -5.59 19.45
CA LEU A 12 39.23 -6.84 19.34
C LEU A 12 38.89 -7.46 20.70
N ARG A 13 39.82 -7.37 21.69
CA ARG A 13 39.56 -7.84 23.04
C ARG A 13 38.46 -7.05 23.78
N HIS A 14 38.34 -5.75 23.56
CA HIS A 14 37.27 -4.94 24.15
C HIS A 14 35.94 -5.18 23.48
N CYS A 15 35.89 -5.30 22.13
CA CYS A 15 34.67 -5.68 21.42
C CYS A 15 34.23 -7.10 21.75
N CYS A 16 35.15 -8.07 21.84
CA CYS A 16 34.83 -9.43 22.27
C CYS A 16 34.35 -9.49 23.71
N LYS A 17 34.93 -8.69 24.63
CA LYS A 17 34.43 -8.63 26.02
C LYS A 17 33.03 -8.03 26.10
N LEU A 18 32.71 -6.99 25.33
CA LEU A 18 31.36 -6.41 25.27
C LEU A 18 30.34 -7.38 24.67
N VAL A 19 30.71 -8.09 23.62
CA VAL A 19 29.88 -9.13 23.00
C VAL A 19 29.72 -10.34 23.96
N CYS A 20 30.75 -10.72 24.68
CA CYS A 20 30.66 -11.79 25.69
C CYS A 20 29.82 -11.39 26.91
N ILE A 21 29.86 -10.12 27.34
CA ILE A 21 28.99 -9.62 28.43
C ILE A 21 27.53 -9.56 27.98
N LEU A 22 27.26 -9.16 26.73
CA LEU A 22 25.92 -9.22 26.14
C LEU A 22 25.41 -10.65 25.94
N LEU A 23 26.28 -11.58 25.56
CA LEU A 23 25.94 -12.99 25.44
C LEU A 23 25.70 -13.65 26.82
N LEU A 24 26.47 -13.27 27.84
CA LEU A 24 26.26 -13.74 29.21
C LEU A 24 24.97 -13.18 29.84
N ALA A 25 24.56 -11.98 29.51
CA ALA A 25 23.28 -11.40 29.94
C ALA A 25 22.06 -12.10 29.29
N CYS A 26 22.25 -12.73 28.12
CA CYS A 26 21.21 -13.54 27.46
C CYS A 26 21.09 -14.96 27.98
N CYS A 27 22.07 -15.45 28.75
CA CYS A 27 22.07 -16.83 29.30
C CYS A 27 21.49 -16.97 30.69
N ILE A 28 21.02 -15.89 31.32
CA ILE A 28 20.34 -15.96 32.62
C ILE A 28 18.83 -16.08 32.39
N SER A 29 18.37 -17.26 32.07
CA SER A 29 16.98 -17.66 32.22
C SER A 29 16.78 -18.13 33.66
N PRO A 30 15.77 -17.65 34.40
CA PRO A 30 15.44 -18.21 35.70
C PRO A 30 14.81 -19.60 35.48
N VAL A 31 15.49 -20.62 35.92
CA VAL A 31 14.91 -21.94 36.11
C VAL A 31 14.00 -21.85 37.33
N PHE A 32 12.70 -21.86 37.13
CA PHE A 32 11.75 -22.16 38.20
C PHE A 32 11.60 -23.67 38.28
N ALA A 33 11.97 -24.19 39.41
CA ALA A 33 11.82 -25.59 39.79
C ALA A 33 10.35 -25.95 39.96
N LYS A 34 10.02 -27.10 39.49
CA LYS A 34 8.74 -27.75 39.57
C LYS A 34 8.70 -28.53 40.87
N ASP A 35 7.78 -28.25 41.76
CA ASP A 35 7.39 -29.20 42.80
C ASP A 35 6.34 -30.15 42.27
N GLY A 36 6.54 -31.40 42.56
CA GLY A 36 5.70 -32.46 42.08
C GLY A 36 4.51 -32.72 43.00
N ASP A 37 3.45 -33.17 42.41
CA ASP A 37 2.54 -34.09 43.09
C ASP A 37 2.29 -35.28 42.18
N LYS A 38 2.49 -36.46 42.80
CA LYS A 38 2.16 -37.76 42.23
C LYS A 38 0.74 -38.06 42.61
N ASP A 39 -0.11 -38.31 41.63
CA ASP A 39 -1.12 -39.35 41.80
C ASP A 39 -1.33 -40.04 40.45
N GLY A 40 -1.23 -41.32 40.50
CA GLY A 40 -1.32 -42.18 39.34
C GLY A 40 -2.77 -42.44 38.94
N ASP A 41 -2.98 -42.51 37.68
CA ASP A 41 -3.94 -43.41 37.06
C ASP A 41 -3.45 -43.81 35.67
N ASN A 42 -3.34 -45.11 35.49
CA ASN A 42 -3.01 -45.75 34.23
C ASN A 42 -4.23 -45.69 33.30
N ASP A 43 -4.16 -44.95 32.21
CA ASP A 43 -4.80 -45.29 30.94
C ASP A 43 -3.97 -44.66 29.82
N GLU A 44 -3.17 -45.48 29.14
CA GLU A 44 -2.39 -45.11 27.97
C GLU A 44 -3.30 -45.08 26.72
N ASP A 45 -4.04 -44.00 26.54
CA ASP A 45 -4.46 -43.58 25.19
C ASP A 45 -3.40 -42.65 24.62
N PRO A 46 -2.95 -42.83 23.37
CA PRO A 46 -1.97 -41.96 22.75
C PRO A 46 -2.58 -40.58 22.57
N LYS A 47 -2.17 -39.64 23.40
CA LYS A 47 -2.65 -38.23 23.34
C LYS A 47 -2.28 -37.62 22.01
N PHE A 48 -3.30 -37.49 21.15
CA PHE A 48 -3.25 -36.65 19.98
C PHE A 48 -3.61 -35.22 20.40
N ASP A 49 -2.74 -34.25 20.17
CA ASP A 49 -3.01 -32.85 20.48
C ASP A 49 -3.79 -32.21 19.31
N GLU A 50 -5.05 -31.89 19.55
CA GLU A 50 -5.88 -31.15 18.60
C GLU A 50 -5.43 -29.70 18.55
N THR A 51 -5.19 -29.16 17.32
CA THR A 51 -4.73 -27.81 17.08
C THR A 51 -5.25 -27.29 15.74
N SER A 52 -5.01 -26.02 15.47
CA SER A 52 -5.25 -25.40 14.16
C SER A 52 -3.91 -25.16 13.47
N ILE A 53 -3.79 -25.57 12.22
CA ILE A 53 -2.58 -25.41 11.42
C ILE A 53 -2.86 -24.53 10.23
N LEU A 54 -1.98 -23.56 9.95
CA LEU A 54 -2.03 -22.71 8.78
C LEU A 54 -1.57 -23.49 7.54
N VAL A 55 -2.49 -23.86 6.67
CA VAL A 55 -2.18 -24.49 5.38
C VAL A 55 -2.02 -23.42 4.31
N VAL A 56 -0.85 -23.37 3.69
CA VAL A 56 -0.48 -22.38 2.68
C VAL A 56 -0.27 -23.06 1.33
N LEU A 57 -0.98 -22.59 0.31
CA LEU A 57 -0.76 -22.96 -1.09
C LEU A 57 -0.11 -21.80 -1.83
N GLN A 58 1.01 -22.07 -2.48
CA GLN A 58 1.75 -21.05 -3.20
C GLN A 58 0.89 -20.40 -4.30
N GLY A 59 0.66 -19.09 -4.18
CA GLY A 59 -0.13 -18.29 -5.12
C GLY A 59 -1.61 -18.14 -4.77
N LEU A 60 -2.16 -18.94 -3.84
CA LEU A 60 -3.55 -18.83 -3.38
C LEU A 60 -3.66 -18.18 -1.99
N GLY A 61 -2.58 -18.24 -1.19
CA GLY A 61 -2.60 -17.79 0.21
C GLY A 61 -2.74 -18.95 1.17
N GLY A 62 -3.11 -18.66 2.42
CA GLY A 62 -3.26 -19.66 3.49
C GLY A 62 -4.61 -19.60 4.17
N THR A 63 -5.04 -20.74 4.71
CA THR A 63 -6.20 -20.86 5.58
C THR A 63 -5.83 -21.70 6.80
N GLU A 64 -6.45 -21.43 7.92
CA GLU A 64 -6.34 -22.27 9.11
C GLU A 64 -7.31 -23.42 9.01
N ILE A 65 -6.83 -24.65 9.24
CA ILE A 65 -7.64 -25.85 9.24
C ILE A 65 -7.39 -26.66 10.50
N PRO A 66 -8.39 -27.42 10.97
CA PRO A 66 -8.21 -28.37 12.07
C PRO A 66 -7.16 -29.41 11.72
N ALA A 67 -6.30 -29.72 12.66
CA ALA A 67 -5.25 -30.71 12.53
C ALA A 67 -4.96 -31.36 13.87
N VAL A 68 -4.32 -32.52 13.82
CA VAL A 68 -3.86 -33.27 15.00
C VAL A 68 -2.36 -33.41 14.88
N VAL A 69 -1.63 -33.23 15.99
CA VAL A 69 -0.19 -33.37 16.01
C VAL A 69 0.17 -34.47 17.00
N LYS A 70 1.03 -35.39 16.56
CA LYS A 70 1.63 -36.44 17.39
C LYS A 70 3.10 -36.59 17.01
N ASP A 71 4.00 -36.55 17.97
CA ASP A 71 5.46 -36.72 17.77
C ASP A 71 6.05 -35.90 16.61
N GLU A 72 5.79 -34.60 16.62
CA GLU A 72 6.18 -33.66 15.55
C GLU A 72 5.60 -33.95 14.13
N THR A 73 4.66 -34.89 14.05
CA THR A 73 3.97 -35.24 12.79
C THR A 73 2.57 -34.67 12.77
N ALA A 74 2.20 -33.97 11.68
CA ALA A 74 0.87 -33.41 11.53
C ALA A 74 -0.06 -34.34 10.75
N TYR A 75 -1.29 -34.43 11.23
CA TYR A 75 -2.44 -35.06 10.57
C TYR A 75 -3.45 -33.96 10.22
N LEU A 76 -3.78 -33.83 8.96
CA LEU A 76 -4.66 -32.76 8.50
C LEU A 76 -6.07 -33.30 8.24
N SER A 77 -7.09 -32.51 8.59
CA SER A 77 -8.46 -32.78 8.18
C SER A 77 -8.55 -32.87 6.66
N ILE A 78 -8.89 -34.07 6.14
CA ILE A 78 -8.92 -34.31 4.69
C ILE A 78 -10.00 -33.48 4.03
N THR A 79 -11.15 -33.41 4.66
CA THR A 79 -12.31 -32.63 4.18
C THR A 79 -11.96 -31.15 4.04
N ASP A 80 -11.29 -30.57 5.03
CA ASP A 80 -10.97 -29.15 5.03
C ASP A 80 -9.84 -28.82 4.05
N VAL A 81 -8.81 -29.69 3.95
CA VAL A 81 -7.78 -29.56 2.90
C VAL A 81 -8.41 -29.62 1.52
N PHE A 82 -9.27 -30.60 1.25
CA PHE A 82 -9.90 -30.76 -0.07
C PHE A 82 -10.87 -29.61 -0.38
N ASN A 83 -11.61 -29.10 0.61
CA ASN A 83 -12.46 -27.92 0.45
C ASN A 83 -11.62 -26.68 0.11
N PHE A 84 -10.50 -26.46 0.80
CA PHE A 84 -9.58 -25.37 0.50
C PHE A 84 -9.00 -25.47 -0.92
N LEU A 85 -8.66 -26.67 -1.36
CA LEU A 85 -8.15 -26.93 -2.71
C LEU A 85 -9.25 -27.04 -3.77
N LYS A 86 -10.53 -26.94 -3.36
CA LYS A 86 -11.74 -27.13 -4.20
C LYS A 86 -11.79 -28.49 -4.88
N ILE A 87 -11.31 -29.51 -4.21
CA ILE A 87 -11.43 -30.93 -4.60
C ILE A 87 -12.76 -31.45 -4.07
N ARG A 88 -13.59 -32.00 -4.97
CA ARG A 88 -14.90 -32.49 -4.58
C ARG A 88 -14.79 -33.71 -3.70
N ASN A 89 -15.36 -33.59 -2.50
CA ASN A 89 -15.36 -34.67 -1.49
C ASN A 89 -16.72 -34.76 -0.81
N ASN A 90 -17.07 -35.93 -0.34
CA ASN A 90 -18.29 -36.21 0.42
C ASN A 90 -17.96 -37.18 1.56
N LEU A 91 -18.11 -36.69 2.78
CA LEU A 91 -17.92 -37.47 4.00
C LEU A 91 -19.23 -38.20 4.35
N SER A 92 -19.15 -39.51 4.66
CA SER A 92 -20.33 -40.28 5.10
C SER A 92 -20.83 -39.80 6.48
N GLU A 93 -22.12 -39.95 6.74
CA GLU A 93 -22.71 -39.60 8.05
C GLU A 93 -22.04 -40.33 9.22
N SER A 94 -21.55 -41.56 9.01
CA SER A 94 -20.80 -42.30 10.02
C SER A 94 -19.33 -41.87 10.18
N MET A 95 -18.86 -40.90 9.32
CA MET A 95 -17.48 -40.44 9.25
C MET A 95 -16.44 -41.60 9.07
N ASP A 96 -16.86 -42.71 8.51
CA ASP A 96 -15.97 -43.84 8.27
C ASP A 96 -15.39 -43.85 6.86
N THR A 97 -16.06 -43.17 5.92
CA THR A 97 -15.64 -43.12 4.53
C THR A 97 -15.73 -41.69 3.96
N LEU A 98 -14.72 -41.32 3.19
CA LEU A 98 -14.67 -40.11 2.41
C LEU A 98 -14.51 -40.46 0.93
N SER A 99 -15.42 -40.02 0.10
CA SER A 99 -15.40 -40.31 -1.34
C SER A 99 -15.42 -39.02 -2.17
N GLY A 100 -14.94 -39.11 -3.40
CA GLY A 100 -14.95 -37.98 -4.32
C GLY A 100 -14.11 -38.22 -5.58
N PHE A 101 -13.79 -37.16 -6.28
CA PHE A 101 -12.87 -37.23 -7.40
C PHE A 101 -11.79 -36.12 -7.31
N TYR A 102 -10.57 -36.49 -7.68
CA TYR A 102 -9.40 -35.63 -7.64
C TYR A 102 -9.15 -34.98 -9.00
N ILE A 103 -9.39 -33.68 -9.11
CA ILE A 103 -9.18 -32.83 -10.32
C ILE A 103 -10.05 -33.21 -11.52
N SER A 104 -10.06 -34.47 -11.96
CA SER A 104 -10.87 -34.98 -13.09
C SER A 104 -11.90 -36.00 -12.60
N GLN A 105 -13.07 -36.06 -13.25
CA GLN A 105 -14.17 -36.96 -12.87
C GLN A 105 -13.78 -38.47 -12.90
N ASP A 106 -12.80 -38.83 -13.73
CA ASP A 106 -12.30 -40.20 -13.80
C ASP A 106 -11.34 -40.60 -12.68
N ALA A 107 -10.80 -39.61 -11.94
CA ALA A 107 -9.88 -39.82 -10.84
C ALA A 107 -10.61 -39.99 -9.51
N ILE A 108 -11.45 -41.02 -9.42
CA ILE A 108 -12.26 -41.30 -8.24
C ILE A 108 -11.37 -41.79 -7.09
N PHE A 109 -11.66 -41.30 -5.87
CA PHE A 109 -11.02 -41.80 -4.64
C PHE A 109 -12.07 -42.23 -3.61
N LEU A 110 -11.68 -43.19 -2.79
CA LEU A 110 -12.41 -43.65 -1.62
C LEU A 110 -11.41 -43.87 -0.47
N ILE A 111 -11.58 -43.15 0.60
CA ILE A 111 -10.83 -43.31 1.85
C ILE A 111 -11.71 -44.09 2.83
N ASP A 112 -11.28 -45.23 3.30
CA ASP A 112 -12.04 -46.15 4.13
C ASP A 112 -11.28 -46.38 5.45
N LYS A 113 -11.79 -45.81 6.56
CA LYS A 113 -11.19 -45.92 7.89
C LYS A 113 -11.38 -47.32 8.46
N LYS A 114 -12.53 -47.99 8.21
CA LYS A 114 -12.78 -49.31 8.74
C LYS A 114 -11.75 -50.36 8.27
N ASN A 115 -11.36 -50.20 6.99
CA ASN A 115 -10.38 -51.10 6.38
C ASN A 115 -8.98 -50.49 6.29
N ASN A 116 -8.75 -49.34 6.87
CA ASN A 116 -7.49 -48.57 6.82
C ASN A 116 -6.85 -48.57 5.43
N ARG A 117 -7.62 -48.13 4.41
CA ARG A 117 -7.16 -48.12 3.02
C ARG A 117 -7.65 -46.87 2.27
N ILE A 118 -6.85 -46.44 1.31
CA ILE A 118 -7.24 -45.42 0.31
C ILE A 118 -7.23 -46.11 -1.04
N ARG A 119 -8.36 -46.04 -1.73
CA ARG A 119 -8.46 -46.40 -3.16
C ARG A 119 -8.42 -45.13 -3.96
N PHE A 120 -7.48 -45.02 -4.90
CA PHE A 120 -7.36 -43.91 -5.79
C PHE A 120 -7.13 -44.40 -7.23
N ARG A 121 -8.08 -44.14 -8.12
CA ARG A 121 -8.15 -44.76 -9.44
C ARG A 121 -8.12 -46.31 -9.29
N ASP A 122 -7.16 -46.99 -9.99
CA ASP A 122 -7.01 -48.43 -9.94
C ASP A 122 -6.01 -48.94 -8.86
N LYS A 123 -5.47 -48.02 -8.05
CA LYS A 123 -4.50 -48.33 -7.00
C LYS A 123 -5.15 -48.31 -5.62
N VAL A 124 -4.73 -49.30 -4.80
CA VAL A 124 -5.12 -49.40 -3.38
C VAL A 124 -3.89 -49.18 -2.52
N PHE A 125 -3.97 -48.23 -1.59
CA PHE A 125 -2.95 -47.90 -0.63
C PHE A 125 -3.41 -48.39 0.75
N ASN A 126 -2.70 -49.33 1.35
CA ASN A 126 -2.96 -49.78 2.71
C ASN A 126 -2.30 -48.82 3.70
N LEU A 127 -3.02 -48.44 4.75
CA LEU A 127 -2.60 -47.55 5.79
C LEU A 127 -2.30 -48.32 7.07
N GLY A 128 -1.33 -47.83 7.85
CA GLY A 128 -1.16 -48.30 9.23
C GLY A 128 -2.34 -47.86 10.11
N PRO A 129 -2.51 -48.47 11.28
CA PRO A 129 -3.61 -48.15 12.19
C PRO A 129 -3.65 -46.68 12.62
N GLU A 130 -2.49 -46.02 12.69
CA GLU A 130 -2.30 -44.64 13.12
C GLU A 130 -2.18 -43.65 11.96
N ASP A 131 -2.10 -44.08 10.69
CA ASP A 131 -1.91 -43.18 9.54
C ASP A 131 -3.16 -42.39 9.18
N LEU A 132 -4.35 -42.91 9.53
CA LEU A 132 -5.64 -42.28 9.37
C LEU A 132 -6.38 -42.25 10.71
N VAL A 133 -6.64 -41.12 11.27
CA VAL A 133 -7.27 -40.93 12.57
C VAL A 133 -8.71 -40.44 12.38
N LYS A 134 -9.65 -40.99 13.13
CA LYS A 134 -11.05 -40.49 13.17
C LYS A 134 -11.26 -39.74 14.48
N MET A 135 -11.69 -38.53 14.41
CA MET A 135 -12.08 -37.66 15.51
C MET A 135 -13.56 -37.26 15.39
N GLU A 136 -14.09 -36.59 16.38
CA GLU A 136 -15.47 -36.10 16.35
C GLU A 136 -15.73 -35.11 15.23
N THR A 137 -14.68 -34.43 14.76
CA THR A 137 -14.73 -33.38 13.71
C THR A 137 -14.46 -33.92 12.31
N GLY A 138 -14.04 -35.18 12.13
CA GLY A 138 -13.80 -35.76 10.80
C GLY A 138 -12.67 -36.78 10.72
N LEU A 139 -12.16 -37.00 9.50
CA LEU A 139 -11.05 -37.89 9.21
C LEU A 139 -9.75 -37.09 9.00
N TYR A 140 -8.70 -37.47 9.71
CA TYR A 140 -7.39 -36.83 9.69
C TYR A 140 -6.35 -37.79 9.11
N LEU A 141 -5.66 -37.34 8.07
CA LEU A 141 -4.63 -38.14 7.37
C LEU A 141 -3.26 -37.55 7.62
N ARG A 142 -2.29 -38.42 7.87
CA ARG A 142 -0.89 -38.04 8.03
C ARG A 142 -0.38 -37.31 6.76
N THR A 143 0.34 -36.23 6.91
CA THR A 143 0.80 -35.36 5.83
C THR A 143 1.53 -36.06 4.70
N ASP A 144 2.29 -37.15 5.01
CA ASP A 144 3.05 -37.91 4.01
C ASP A 144 2.16 -38.59 2.95
N TYR A 145 0.94 -39.01 3.35
CA TYR A 145 0.03 -39.72 2.45
C TYR A 145 -0.64 -38.78 1.43
N PHE A 146 -0.72 -37.50 1.70
CA PHE A 146 -1.16 -36.54 0.69
C PHE A 146 -0.22 -36.53 -0.51
N ASN A 147 1.10 -36.68 -0.27
CA ASN A 147 2.08 -36.78 -1.34
C ASN A 147 2.04 -38.16 -2.03
N LYS A 148 1.99 -39.24 -1.26
CA LYS A 148 2.03 -40.60 -1.78
C LYS A 148 0.82 -40.96 -2.66
N VAL A 149 -0.35 -40.47 -2.29
CA VAL A 149 -1.63 -40.81 -2.94
C VAL A 149 -2.04 -39.77 -3.98
N PHE A 150 -1.98 -38.48 -3.63
CA PHE A 150 -2.55 -37.38 -4.41
C PHE A 150 -1.49 -36.47 -5.05
N ASP A 151 -0.20 -36.76 -4.90
CA ASP A 151 0.93 -35.95 -5.41
C ASP A 151 0.90 -34.50 -4.87
N LEU A 152 0.37 -34.35 -3.64
CA LEU A 152 0.32 -33.10 -2.88
C LEU A 152 1.43 -33.11 -1.84
N SER A 153 2.55 -32.45 -2.11
CA SER A 153 3.66 -32.35 -1.16
C SER A 153 3.29 -31.39 -0.02
N CYS A 154 2.98 -31.94 1.14
CA CYS A 154 2.66 -31.21 2.36
C CYS A 154 3.90 -31.13 3.24
N GLN A 155 4.56 -29.98 3.32
CA GLN A 155 5.74 -29.75 4.15
C GLN A 155 5.31 -29.11 5.47
N PHE A 156 5.31 -29.89 6.54
CA PHE A 156 4.95 -29.42 7.88
C PHE A 156 6.12 -28.71 8.55
N ASN A 157 5.86 -27.57 9.14
CA ASN A 157 6.81 -26.84 9.98
C ASN A 157 6.23 -26.73 11.40
N PHE A 158 6.75 -27.55 12.31
CA PHE A 158 6.29 -27.61 13.70
C PHE A 158 6.45 -26.29 14.46
N ARG A 159 7.52 -25.51 14.20
CA ARG A 159 7.76 -24.23 14.91
C ARG A 159 6.76 -23.14 14.56
N SER A 160 6.24 -23.16 13.35
CA SER A 160 5.27 -22.14 12.88
C SER A 160 3.84 -22.68 12.79
N LEU A 161 3.61 -23.96 13.15
CA LEU A 161 2.34 -24.67 12.99
C LEU A 161 1.74 -24.41 11.60
N SER A 162 2.54 -24.62 10.56
CA SER A 162 2.14 -24.36 9.19
C SER A 162 2.52 -25.51 8.25
N VAL A 163 1.68 -25.74 7.24
CA VAL A 163 1.92 -26.70 6.17
C VAL A 163 1.96 -25.99 4.83
N ASN A 164 3.09 -26.11 4.14
CA ASN A 164 3.21 -25.63 2.77
C ASN A 164 2.79 -26.74 1.81
N VAL A 165 1.74 -26.49 1.04
CA VAL A 165 1.24 -27.41 0.01
C VAL A 165 1.83 -27.05 -1.35
N ILE A 166 2.47 -28.02 -1.99
CA ILE A 166 3.02 -27.89 -3.34
C ILE A 166 2.42 -28.99 -4.19
N SER A 167 1.82 -28.63 -5.31
CA SER A 167 1.25 -29.57 -6.29
C SER A 167 1.92 -29.42 -7.64
N LYS A 168 2.19 -30.54 -8.31
CA LYS A 168 2.64 -30.54 -9.73
C LYS A 168 1.46 -30.41 -10.70
N ALA A 169 0.28 -30.82 -10.27
CA ALA A 169 -0.94 -30.72 -11.07
C ALA A 169 -1.63 -29.38 -10.83
N GLU A 170 -2.32 -28.85 -11.83
CA GLU A 170 -3.11 -27.64 -11.71
C GLU A 170 -4.40 -27.89 -10.93
N LEU A 171 -4.38 -27.50 -9.65
CA LEU A 171 -5.51 -27.68 -8.74
C LEU A 171 -6.71 -26.81 -9.15
N PRO A 172 -7.96 -27.25 -8.90
CA PRO A 172 -9.16 -26.49 -9.19
C PRO A 172 -9.17 -25.07 -8.60
N ALA A 173 -8.68 -24.91 -7.38
CA ALA A 173 -8.55 -23.62 -6.70
C ALA A 173 -7.61 -22.65 -7.47
N ILE A 174 -6.47 -23.14 -7.96
CA ILE A 174 -5.52 -22.35 -8.76
C ILE A 174 -6.12 -22.01 -10.13
N ARG A 175 -6.81 -22.98 -10.77
CA ARG A 175 -7.49 -22.75 -12.04
C ARG A 175 -8.55 -21.66 -11.94
N GLU A 176 -9.37 -21.71 -10.91
CA GLU A 176 -10.42 -20.71 -10.69
C GLU A 176 -9.81 -19.33 -10.41
N MET A 177 -8.78 -19.24 -9.57
CA MET A 177 -8.06 -17.98 -9.34
C MET A 177 -7.47 -17.42 -10.64
N ARG A 178 -6.85 -18.26 -11.46
CA ARG A 178 -6.29 -17.86 -12.77
C ARG A 178 -7.39 -17.39 -13.73
N GLN A 179 -8.53 -18.09 -13.77
CA GLN A 179 -9.70 -17.67 -14.54
C GLN A 179 -10.23 -16.32 -14.05
N GLN A 180 -10.36 -16.12 -12.74
CA GLN A 180 -10.78 -14.82 -12.16
C GLN A 180 -9.80 -13.69 -12.53
N VAL A 181 -8.50 -13.96 -12.51
CA VAL A 181 -7.48 -13.00 -12.97
C VAL A 181 -7.61 -12.71 -14.47
N ILE A 182 -7.84 -13.73 -15.28
CA ILE A 182 -8.06 -13.59 -16.75
C ILE A 182 -9.34 -12.80 -17.01
N TYR A 183 -10.47 -13.13 -16.37
CA TYR A 183 -11.71 -12.37 -16.49
C TYR A 183 -11.57 -10.92 -16.02
N ARG A 184 -10.85 -10.69 -14.93
CA ARG A 184 -10.53 -9.34 -14.44
C ARG A 184 -9.66 -8.57 -15.46
N ASN A 185 -8.69 -9.22 -16.07
CA ASN A 185 -7.84 -8.62 -17.10
C ASN A 185 -8.58 -8.41 -18.42
N LEU A 186 -9.45 -9.31 -18.83
CA LEU A 186 -10.34 -9.14 -19.98
C LEU A 186 -11.31 -7.97 -19.79
N ASN A 187 -11.86 -7.80 -18.60
CA ASN A 187 -12.71 -6.65 -18.27
C ASN A 187 -11.91 -5.35 -18.22
N LYS A 188 -10.65 -5.38 -17.74
CA LYS A 188 -9.73 -4.24 -17.86
C LYS A 188 -9.38 -3.88 -19.30
N LEU A 189 -9.19 -4.88 -20.18
CA LEU A 189 -8.91 -4.68 -21.60
C LEU A 189 -10.13 -4.16 -22.38
N LYS A 190 -11.35 -4.47 -21.95
CA LYS A 190 -12.58 -3.97 -22.56
C LYS A 190 -12.92 -2.52 -22.15
N GLY A 191 -12.17 -1.90 -21.25
CA GLY A 191 -12.19 -0.45 -20.97
C GLY A 191 -13.45 0.11 -20.30
N ASN A 192 -14.51 -0.67 -20.09
CA ASN A 192 -15.74 -0.24 -19.45
C ASN A 192 -16.22 -1.33 -18.49
N ILE A 193 -15.79 -1.26 -17.25
CA ILE A 193 -16.55 -1.91 -16.17
C ILE A 193 -17.77 -1.01 -15.97
N ALA A 194 -18.94 -1.48 -16.38
CA ALA A 194 -20.18 -0.78 -16.14
C ALA A 194 -20.43 -0.73 -14.62
N ALA A 195 -20.38 0.47 -14.05
CA ALA A 195 -20.78 0.69 -12.67
C ALA A 195 -22.31 0.81 -12.63
N ASP A 196 -22.95 0.17 -11.65
CA ASP A 196 -24.40 0.31 -11.44
C ASP A 196 -24.77 1.73 -11.04
N THR A 197 -23.89 2.41 -10.34
CA THR A 197 -24.04 3.80 -9.90
C THR A 197 -22.72 4.54 -9.94
N THR A 198 -22.77 5.81 -10.36
CA THR A 198 -21.61 6.71 -10.30
C THR A 198 -21.91 7.87 -9.36
N ILE A 199 -21.07 8.01 -8.32
CA ILE A 199 -21.14 9.12 -7.38
C ILE A 199 -20.13 10.16 -7.79
N GLY A 200 -20.61 11.32 -8.23
CA GLY A 200 -19.80 12.46 -8.62
C GLY A 200 -19.34 13.29 -7.42
N ARG A 201 -18.65 14.39 -7.72
CA ARG A 201 -18.14 15.32 -6.71
C ARG A 201 -19.27 16.13 -6.06
N SER A 202 -19.18 16.32 -4.74
CA SER A 202 -20.09 17.18 -4.00
C SER A 202 -19.63 18.65 -4.07
N LYS A 203 -20.53 19.55 -4.47
CA LYS A 203 -20.23 20.98 -4.49
C LYS A 203 -20.56 21.59 -3.14
N GLN A 204 -19.62 21.56 -2.20
CA GLN A 204 -19.78 22.22 -0.89
C GLN A 204 -18.96 23.50 -0.84
N LEU A 205 -19.55 24.59 -0.32
CA LEU A 205 -18.85 25.87 -0.19
C LEU A 205 -17.81 25.83 0.93
N PHE A 206 -18.12 25.18 2.03
CA PHE A 206 -17.22 25.01 3.16
C PHE A 206 -17.39 23.62 3.80
N LYS A 207 -16.28 22.93 4.02
CA LYS A 207 -16.23 21.68 4.78
C LYS A 207 -14.84 21.49 5.35
N PHE A 208 -14.75 21.36 6.67
CA PHE A 208 -13.55 20.84 7.31
C PHE A 208 -13.53 19.30 7.13
N GLY A 209 -12.38 18.73 6.88
CA GLY A 209 -12.28 17.29 6.61
C GLY A 209 -11.19 16.57 7.38
N MET A 210 -9.94 17.02 7.25
CA MET A 210 -8.79 16.30 7.79
C MET A 210 -7.80 17.25 8.44
N ALA A 211 -7.15 16.79 9.52
CA ALA A 211 -6.06 17.50 10.15
C ALA A 211 -4.94 16.50 10.51
N ASN A 212 -3.70 16.90 10.26
CA ASN A 212 -2.51 16.22 10.75
C ASN A 212 -1.87 17.10 11.83
N TRP A 213 -1.35 16.49 12.85
CA TRP A 213 -0.63 17.20 13.91
C TRP A 213 0.66 16.47 14.27
N SER A 214 1.69 17.22 14.57
CA SER A 214 2.94 16.68 15.14
C SER A 214 3.55 17.65 16.14
N VAL A 215 4.14 17.10 17.18
CA VAL A 215 4.86 17.81 18.22
C VAL A 215 6.19 17.13 18.44
N VAL A 216 7.27 17.89 18.46
CA VAL A 216 8.60 17.40 18.83
C VAL A 216 9.17 18.36 19.87
N SER A 217 9.55 17.84 21.02
CA SER A 217 10.23 18.58 22.08
C SER A 217 11.64 18.03 22.26
N THR A 218 12.64 18.88 22.19
CA THR A 218 14.03 18.53 22.42
C THR A 218 14.52 19.29 23.64
N GLN A 219 14.92 18.57 24.66
CA GLN A 219 15.42 19.14 25.91
C GLN A 219 16.91 18.79 26.07
N ARG A 220 17.74 19.80 26.19
CA ARG A 220 19.14 19.63 26.59
C ARG A 220 19.26 19.92 28.10
N LEU A 221 19.78 18.97 28.85
CA LEU A 221 19.83 19.06 30.32
C LEU A 221 20.69 20.25 30.90
N GLN A 222 21.21 21.11 30.03
CA GLN A 222 21.98 22.32 30.38
C GLN A 222 21.31 23.61 29.93
N ASN A 223 19.98 23.72 29.95
CA ASN A 223 19.17 24.94 29.80
C ASN A 223 18.56 25.28 28.43
N VAL A 224 18.48 24.39 27.46
CA VAL A 224 17.81 24.69 26.19
C VAL A 224 16.71 23.69 25.94
N SER A 225 15.46 24.14 25.84
CA SER A 225 14.37 23.33 25.36
C SER A 225 13.81 23.91 24.05
N ASP A 226 13.76 23.09 23.04
CA ASP A 226 13.25 23.45 21.74
C ASP A 226 11.97 22.68 21.46
N THR A 227 10.88 23.39 21.16
CA THR A 227 9.60 22.75 20.84
C THR A 227 9.20 23.13 19.44
N TRP A 228 8.84 22.12 18.69
CA TRP A 228 8.31 22.23 17.36
C TRP A 228 6.89 21.66 17.31
N PHE A 229 5.96 22.42 16.77
CA PHE A 229 4.58 22.02 16.55
C PHE A 229 4.17 22.30 15.12
N ASN A 230 3.59 21.31 14.46
CA ASN A 230 2.98 21.44 13.16
C ASN A 230 1.52 21.04 13.23
N LEU A 231 0.65 21.84 12.65
CA LEU A 231 -0.77 21.54 12.43
C LEU A 231 -1.12 21.80 10.97
N MET A 232 -1.43 20.74 10.22
CA MET A 232 -1.87 20.82 8.85
C MET A 232 -3.36 20.50 8.75
N MET A 233 -4.15 21.39 8.20
CA MET A 233 -5.59 21.25 8.04
C MET A 233 -5.96 21.22 6.56
N GLY A 234 -6.85 20.32 6.19
CA GLY A 234 -7.38 20.16 4.84
C GLY A 234 -8.89 20.13 4.83
N GLY A 235 -9.46 20.78 3.83
CA GLY A 235 -10.91 20.86 3.67
C GLY A 235 -11.31 21.49 2.34
N THR A 236 -12.58 21.95 2.26
CA THR A 236 -13.11 22.68 1.12
C THR A 236 -13.43 24.11 1.52
N LEU A 237 -13.00 25.08 0.71
CA LEU A 237 -13.33 26.51 0.86
C LEU A 237 -13.75 27.06 -0.50
N ALA A 238 -14.90 27.72 -0.56
CA ALA A 238 -15.49 28.26 -1.79
C ALA A 238 -15.61 27.23 -2.95
N GLY A 239 -15.77 25.95 -2.61
CA GLY A 239 -15.82 24.84 -3.58
C GLY A 239 -14.46 24.37 -4.10
N GLY A 240 -13.35 24.94 -3.62
CA GLY A 240 -11.98 24.52 -3.90
C GLY A 240 -11.35 23.74 -2.74
N GLU A 241 -10.31 22.99 -3.01
CA GLU A 241 -9.46 22.33 -2.01
C GLU A 241 -8.65 23.40 -1.25
N ALA A 242 -8.86 23.50 0.05
CA ALA A 242 -8.09 24.37 0.92
C ALA A 242 -7.14 23.55 1.79
N THR A 243 -5.89 23.96 1.88
CA THR A 243 -4.87 23.38 2.76
C THR A 243 -4.15 24.48 3.49
N VAL A 244 -4.05 24.37 4.82
CA VAL A 244 -3.33 25.31 5.68
C VAL A 244 -2.43 24.51 6.60
N SER A 245 -1.14 24.88 6.69
CA SER A 245 -0.20 24.31 7.65
C SER A 245 0.38 25.41 8.51
N LEU A 246 0.21 25.25 9.81
CA LEU A 246 0.73 26.14 10.84
C LEU A 246 1.94 25.51 11.48
N ASN A 247 3.07 26.19 11.43
CA ASN A 247 4.32 25.74 12.01
C ASN A 247 4.75 26.70 13.13
N TYR A 248 5.00 26.14 14.28
CA TYR A 248 5.56 26.84 15.42
C TYR A 248 6.92 26.24 15.77
N ASN A 249 7.93 27.08 15.94
CA ASN A 249 9.27 26.67 16.32
C ASN A 249 9.88 27.71 17.27
N ASN A 250 10.20 27.32 18.50
CA ASN A 250 10.80 28.23 19.47
C ASN A 250 12.35 28.21 19.48
N PHE A 251 12.98 27.33 18.71
CA PHE A 251 14.43 27.13 18.62
C PHE A 251 15.23 28.43 18.40
N ALA A 252 14.67 29.33 17.66
CA ALA A 252 15.37 30.53 17.20
C ALA A 252 15.52 31.64 18.23
N LYS A 253 14.76 31.63 19.33
CA LYS A 253 14.83 32.67 20.33
C LYS A 253 16.12 32.67 21.17
N GLN A 254 16.77 31.51 21.28
CA GLN A 254 17.86 31.36 22.23
C GLN A 254 19.27 31.47 21.64
N GLN A 255 19.46 31.17 20.38
CA GLN A 255 20.81 31.17 19.78
C GLN A 255 21.30 32.53 19.29
N LEU A 256 20.43 33.47 18.99
CA LEU A 256 20.74 34.76 18.37
C LEU A 256 20.84 35.93 19.35
N SER A 257 20.43 35.74 20.62
CA SER A 257 20.52 36.79 21.61
C SER A 257 21.95 37.10 22.11
N ALA A 258 22.92 36.21 21.79
CA ALA A 258 24.26 36.31 22.36
C ALA A 258 25.30 36.97 21.43
N THR A 259 25.10 37.09 20.11
CA THR A 259 26.17 37.48 19.20
C THR A 259 25.87 38.61 18.21
N HIS A 260 24.66 38.95 17.87
CA HIS A 260 24.36 40.10 16.96
C HIS A 260 22.94 40.67 17.21
N PRO A 261 22.80 41.93 17.62
CA PRO A 261 21.51 42.55 17.96
C PRO A 261 20.56 42.78 16.74
N ASP A 262 21.07 42.81 15.50
CA ASP A 262 20.34 43.31 14.32
C ASP A 262 20.08 42.30 13.23
N SER A 263 20.42 41.01 13.39
CA SER A 263 20.24 40.02 12.33
C SER A 263 19.14 39.02 12.63
N ASN A 264 18.05 39.11 11.87
CA ASN A 264 17.03 38.10 11.62
C ASN A 264 16.57 37.29 12.85
N ILE A 265 15.84 37.93 13.74
CA ILE A 265 15.12 37.24 14.82
C ILE A 265 14.14 36.27 14.13
N VAL A 266 14.45 34.97 14.13
CA VAL A 266 13.50 33.97 13.71
C VAL A 266 12.34 33.98 14.70
N ARG A 267 11.18 34.40 14.23
CA ARG A 267 9.97 34.47 15.04
C ARG A 267 9.42 33.06 15.23
N PRO A 268 8.83 32.73 16.39
CA PRO A 268 8.23 31.43 16.62
C PRO A 268 7.22 31.02 15.56
N PHE A 269 6.52 31.99 14.95
CA PHE A 269 5.68 31.83 13.76
C PHE A 269 6.31 32.61 12.60
N ASP A 270 7.30 32.00 11.95
CA ASP A 270 7.86 32.58 10.72
C ASP A 270 6.88 32.40 9.57
N GLN A 271 6.52 33.51 8.90
CA GLN A 271 5.60 33.50 7.77
C GLN A 271 6.09 32.60 6.63
N ARG A 272 7.41 32.49 6.43
CA ARG A 272 8.02 31.65 5.38
C ARG A 272 7.76 30.16 5.62
N GLN A 273 7.61 29.76 6.88
CA GLN A 273 7.32 28.38 7.30
C GLN A 273 5.84 28.04 7.25
N GLN A 274 4.94 29.03 7.27
CA GLN A 274 3.51 28.79 7.14
C GLN A 274 3.18 28.41 5.69
N TYR A 275 2.24 27.50 5.49
CA TYR A 275 1.78 27.08 4.19
C TYR A 275 0.28 27.25 4.08
N TYR A 276 -0.19 27.87 3.00
CA TYR A 276 -1.61 28.00 2.69
C TYR A 276 -1.82 27.93 1.18
N ARG A 277 -2.81 27.16 0.76
CA ARG A 277 -3.12 26.94 -0.65
C ARG A 277 -4.61 26.72 -0.83
N LEU A 278 -5.17 27.39 -1.82
CA LEU A 278 -6.51 27.14 -2.34
C LEU A 278 -6.39 26.67 -3.79
N ARG A 279 -6.97 25.51 -4.11
CA ARG A 279 -6.88 24.88 -5.41
C ARG A 279 -8.27 24.54 -5.95
N PHE A 280 -8.59 25.05 -7.14
CA PHE A 280 -9.79 24.69 -7.89
C PHE A 280 -9.40 23.74 -9.01
N VAL A 281 -10.11 22.61 -9.12
CA VAL A 281 -9.86 21.58 -10.13
C VAL A 281 -11.13 21.25 -10.88
N ASN A 282 -11.04 21.28 -12.22
CA ASN A 282 -12.09 20.82 -13.12
C ASN A 282 -11.45 20.10 -14.33
N ASN A 283 -11.35 18.78 -14.28
CA ASN A 283 -10.74 18.00 -15.35
C ASN A 283 -11.57 17.93 -16.64
N ASP A 284 -12.86 18.30 -16.59
CA ASP A 284 -13.77 18.29 -17.75
C ASP A 284 -13.55 19.47 -18.70
N ARG A 285 -12.85 20.53 -18.22
CA ARG A 285 -12.54 21.70 -19.02
C ARG A 285 -11.13 21.60 -19.61
N PRO A 286 -10.94 21.29 -20.89
CA PRO A 286 -9.62 21.04 -21.48
C PRO A 286 -8.69 22.26 -21.46
N TRP A 287 -9.23 23.47 -21.48
CA TRP A 287 -8.43 24.72 -21.54
C TRP A 287 -7.99 25.22 -20.15
N LEU A 288 -8.74 24.95 -19.09
CA LEU A 288 -8.43 25.42 -17.74
C LEU A 288 -8.86 24.37 -16.73
N ARG A 289 -7.93 23.52 -16.34
CA ARG A 289 -8.20 22.42 -15.42
C ARG A 289 -7.90 22.76 -13.97
N GLN A 290 -6.94 23.63 -13.72
CA GLN A 290 -6.53 23.98 -12.37
C GLN A 290 -6.25 25.47 -12.21
N ILE A 291 -6.72 26.04 -11.09
CA ILE A 291 -6.33 27.36 -10.58
C ILE A 291 -5.84 27.14 -9.15
N ILE A 292 -4.64 27.60 -8.85
CA ILE A 292 -3.99 27.48 -7.54
C ILE A 292 -3.66 28.86 -7.05
N ALA A 293 -4.07 29.20 -5.85
CA ALA A 293 -3.78 30.48 -5.19
C ALA A 293 -3.18 30.26 -3.81
N GLY A 294 -2.34 31.17 -3.35
CA GLY A 294 -1.60 31.07 -2.08
C GLY A 294 -0.12 30.74 -2.31
N LYS A 295 0.46 29.87 -1.50
CA LYS A 295 1.84 29.42 -1.74
C LYS A 295 1.88 28.44 -2.90
N ILE A 296 2.46 28.92 -4.01
CA ILE A 296 2.59 28.15 -5.25
C ILE A 296 4.01 27.59 -5.38
N PHE A 297 4.09 26.43 -6.02
CA PHE A 297 5.36 25.85 -6.42
C PHE A 297 5.54 26.03 -7.93
N THR A 298 6.60 26.71 -8.31
CA THR A 298 6.97 26.90 -9.72
C THR A 298 8.46 26.60 -9.85
N PRO A 299 8.86 25.64 -10.71
CA PRO A 299 10.27 25.40 -10.97
C PRO A 299 10.87 26.63 -11.65
N THR A 300 11.89 27.24 -11.06
CA THR A 300 12.55 28.43 -11.59
C THR A 300 13.88 28.10 -12.25
N ILE A 301 14.25 28.82 -13.30
CA ILE A 301 15.58 28.76 -13.92
C ILE A 301 16.56 29.58 -13.08
N ALA A 302 16.11 30.75 -12.64
CA ALA A 302 16.87 31.60 -11.74
C ALA A 302 16.96 31.01 -10.33
N SER A 303 18.03 31.29 -9.61
CA SER A 303 18.22 30.87 -8.22
C SER A 303 17.27 31.66 -7.31
N LEU A 304 16.16 31.02 -6.94
CA LEU A 304 15.17 31.55 -6.01
C LEU A 304 14.92 30.49 -4.93
N PHE A 305 15.21 30.83 -3.67
CA PHE A 305 15.15 29.90 -2.55
C PHE A 305 13.99 30.17 -1.60
N ALA A 306 13.27 31.29 -1.80
CA ALA A 306 12.13 31.67 -0.99
C ALA A 306 10.82 31.11 -1.55
N PRO A 307 9.82 30.77 -0.70
CA PRO A 307 8.47 30.44 -1.14
C PRO A 307 7.84 31.58 -1.94
N ILE A 308 6.98 31.24 -2.91
CA ILE A 308 6.28 32.19 -3.75
C ILE A 308 4.82 32.22 -3.35
N VAL A 309 4.32 33.41 -3.03
CA VAL A 309 2.89 33.68 -2.82
C VAL A 309 2.31 34.25 -4.10
N GLY A 310 1.31 33.59 -4.69
CA GLY A 310 0.81 33.99 -5.97
C GLY A 310 -0.35 33.16 -6.50
N VAL A 311 -0.49 33.19 -7.82
CA VAL A 311 -1.50 32.40 -8.54
C VAL A 311 -0.84 31.63 -9.67
N GLN A 312 -1.29 30.40 -9.86
CA GLN A 312 -0.90 29.55 -10.97
C GLN A 312 -2.15 29.00 -11.67
N ILE A 313 -2.14 29.06 -12.98
CA ILE A 313 -3.19 28.49 -13.84
C ILE A 313 -2.57 27.46 -14.78
N THR A 314 -3.26 26.35 -15.02
CA THR A 314 -2.78 25.31 -15.93
C THR A 314 -3.93 24.47 -16.48
N ASN A 315 -3.73 23.90 -17.66
CA ASN A 315 -4.61 22.88 -18.21
C ASN A 315 -4.10 21.46 -17.98
N THR A 316 -3.06 21.26 -17.16
CA THR A 316 -2.55 19.94 -16.77
C THR A 316 -3.63 19.19 -16.00
N PRO A 317 -4.01 17.95 -16.41
CA PRO A 317 -4.99 17.15 -15.69
C PRO A 317 -4.42 16.69 -14.35
N THR A 318 -5.30 16.50 -13.36
CA THR A 318 -4.92 15.90 -12.07
C THR A 318 -4.88 14.39 -12.12
N THR A 319 -5.57 13.76 -13.08
CA THR A 319 -5.57 12.30 -13.28
C THR A 319 -4.35 11.87 -14.08
N HIS A 320 -3.65 10.85 -13.58
CA HIS A 320 -2.41 10.40 -14.19
C HIS A 320 -2.66 9.51 -15.39
N ARG A 321 -2.04 9.85 -16.50
CA ARG A 321 -1.85 8.95 -17.64
C ARG A 321 -0.41 8.45 -17.60
N ARG A 322 -0.19 7.16 -17.35
CA ARG A 322 1.15 6.56 -17.37
C ARG A 322 1.73 6.66 -18.77
N ALA A 323 2.91 7.26 -18.88
CA ALA A 323 3.75 7.16 -20.05
C ALA A 323 4.51 5.81 -20.03
N TYR A 324 5.11 5.45 -21.13
CA TYR A 324 5.92 4.24 -21.19
C TYR A 324 7.29 4.47 -20.52
N GLY A 325 7.61 3.65 -19.54
CA GLY A 325 8.89 3.64 -18.83
C GLY A 325 8.79 4.03 -17.36
N THR A 326 9.90 3.91 -16.67
CA THR A 326 10.07 4.31 -15.26
C THR A 326 11.36 5.10 -15.10
N TYR A 327 11.37 6.02 -14.17
CA TYR A 327 12.56 6.75 -13.73
C TYR A 327 13.01 6.24 -12.36
N THR A 328 14.29 5.92 -12.18
CA THR A 328 14.81 5.52 -10.89
C THR A 328 15.23 6.74 -10.11
N LEU A 329 14.50 7.04 -9.05
CA LEU A 329 14.85 8.08 -8.09
C LEU A 329 15.62 7.42 -6.93
N SER A 330 16.82 7.84 -6.67
CA SER A 330 17.64 7.34 -5.57
C SER A 330 18.44 8.45 -4.93
N ASN A 331 18.44 8.51 -3.60
CA ASN A 331 19.18 9.51 -2.84
C ASN A 331 19.47 9.00 -1.42
N PHE A 332 20.02 9.84 -0.55
CA PHE A 332 20.32 9.56 0.83
C PHE A 332 19.48 10.42 1.78
N THR A 333 19.17 9.84 2.92
CA THR A 333 18.63 10.51 4.09
C THR A 333 19.30 9.93 5.35
N ASP A 334 18.84 10.29 6.52
CA ASP A 334 19.35 9.65 7.73
C ASP A 334 18.96 8.15 7.77
N PRO A 335 19.83 7.27 8.30
CA PRO A 335 19.59 5.84 8.36
C PRO A 335 18.29 5.48 9.10
N GLY A 336 17.54 4.52 8.55
CA GLY A 336 16.30 4.05 9.15
C GLY A 336 15.09 4.99 9.00
N TRP A 337 15.24 6.13 8.33
CA TRP A 337 14.12 7.03 8.04
C TRP A 337 13.18 6.41 7.02
N THR A 338 11.90 6.57 7.24
CA THR A 338 10.88 6.24 6.26
C THR A 338 10.76 7.39 5.27
N VAL A 339 10.86 7.06 3.99
CA VAL A 339 10.70 8.02 2.89
C VAL A 339 9.41 7.67 2.16
N GLU A 340 8.50 8.61 2.09
CA GLU A 340 7.24 8.50 1.36
C GLU A 340 7.32 9.27 0.05
N LEU A 341 6.93 8.62 -1.05
CA LEU A 341 6.89 9.19 -2.38
C LEU A 341 5.47 9.60 -2.74
N TYR A 342 5.30 10.90 -2.95
CA TYR A 342 4.05 11.48 -3.42
C TYR A 342 4.18 11.95 -4.86
N ILE A 343 3.22 11.57 -5.71
CA ILE A 343 3.07 12.16 -7.05
C ILE A 343 1.76 12.93 -7.06
N ASN A 344 1.83 14.24 -7.31
CA ASN A 344 0.67 15.14 -7.32
C ASN A 344 -0.23 15.02 -6.08
N ASN A 345 0.36 14.90 -4.91
CA ASN A 345 -0.25 14.76 -3.58
C ASN A 345 -0.80 13.37 -3.23
N ALA A 346 -0.71 12.37 -4.11
CA ALA A 346 -1.06 11.00 -3.77
C ALA A 346 0.18 10.22 -3.33
N LEU A 347 0.09 9.49 -2.23
CA LEU A 347 1.13 8.54 -1.82
C LEU A 347 1.16 7.38 -2.82
N VAL A 348 2.29 7.25 -3.51
CA VAL A 348 2.48 6.23 -4.56
C VAL A 348 3.29 5.06 -4.05
N ASP A 349 4.31 5.35 -3.24
CA ASP A 349 5.22 4.34 -2.71
C ASP A 349 5.88 4.85 -1.42
N TYR A 350 6.42 3.95 -0.63
CA TYR A 350 7.25 4.28 0.52
C TYR A 350 8.36 3.26 0.71
N THR A 351 9.48 3.70 1.25
CA THR A 351 10.62 2.84 1.57
C THR A 351 11.26 3.30 2.87
N VAL A 352 11.99 2.40 3.52
CA VAL A 352 12.84 2.76 4.66
C VAL A 352 14.28 2.83 4.15
N ALA A 353 14.95 3.94 4.45
CA ALA A 353 16.36 4.10 4.12
C ALA A 353 17.20 3.01 4.81
N ASP A 354 18.16 2.48 4.12
CA ASP A 354 19.05 1.44 4.64
C ASP A 354 19.95 1.96 5.77
N ALA A 355 20.81 1.10 6.31
CA ALA A 355 21.71 1.46 7.39
C ALA A 355 22.73 2.56 7.04
N ALA A 356 22.96 2.84 5.75
CA ALA A 356 23.76 3.96 5.28
C ALA A 356 22.89 5.19 4.90
N GLY A 357 21.56 5.10 5.05
CA GLY A 357 20.63 6.16 4.69
C GLY A 357 20.21 6.14 3.22
N PHE A 358 20.58 5.15 2.43
CA PHE A 358 20.21 5.07 1.02
C PHE A 358 18.78 4.61 0.81
N TYR A 359 18.07 5.27 -0.11
CA TYR A 359 16.75 4.88 -0.56
C TYR A 359 16.60 4.97 -2.09
N THR A 360 15.71 4.18 -2.66
CA THR A 360 15.45 4.17 -4.10
C THR A 360 13.99 3.89 -4.40
N PHE A 361 13.45 4.58 -5.42
CA PHE A 361 12.12 4.39 -5.96
C PHE A 361 12.15 4.15 -7.46
N GLN A 362 11.23 3.32 -7.95
CA GLN A 362 10.96 3.16 -9.37
C GLN A 362 9.71 3.99 -9.73
N VAL A 363 9.94 5.25 -10.10
CA VAL A 363 8.88 6.19 -10.40
C VAL A 363 8.35 5.95 -11.81
N PRO A 364 7.07 5.61 -12.01
CA PRO A 364 6.52 5.48 -13.35
C PRO A 364 6.54 6.86 -14.06
N LEU A 365 6.98 6.90 -15.31
CA LEU A 365 6.87 8.10 -16.12
C LEU A 365 5.39 8.38 -16.42
N MET A 366 4.98 9.62 -16.18
CA MET A 366 3.63 10.10 -16.47
C MET A 366 3.68 11.03 -17.70
N TYR A 367 2.57 11.15 -18.41
CA TYR A 367 2.41 12.21 -19.39
C TYR A 367 2.21 13.54 -18.67
N GLY A 368 2.88 14.59 -19.17
CA GLY A 368 2.84 15.93 -18.58
C GLY A 368 3.89 16.13 -17.47
N ASN A 369 3.83 17.30 -16.85
CA ASN A 369 4.73 17.66 -15.75
C ASN A 369 4.24 17.01 -14.46
N SER A 370 5.04 16.08 -13.91
CA SER A 370 4.72 15.39 -12.66
C SER A 370 5.49 16.00 -11.51
N GLN A 371 4.78 16.54 -10.53
CA GLN A 371 5.37 17.02 -9.29
C GLN A 371 5.55 15.82 -8.33
N ILE A 372 6.79 15.46 -8.08
CA ILE A 372 7.17 14.48 -7.07
C ILE A 372 7.52 15.21 -5.79
N ARG A 373 6.97 14.74 -4.69
CA ARG A 373 7.34 15.19 -3.35
C ARG A 373 7.75 14.02 -2.51
N LEU A 374 8.81 14.21 -1.74
CA LEU A 374 9.27 13.25 -0.74
C LEU A 374 9.00 13.81 0.65
N ARG A 375 8.49 12.97 1.53
CA ARG A 375 8.37 13.24 2.96
C ARG A 375 9.23 12.26 3.71
N PHE A 376 9.91 12.76 4.73
CA PHE A 376 10.87 12.01 5.48
C PHE A 376 10.44 11.94 6.94
N TYR A 377 10.35 10.75 7.48
CA TYR A 377 9.94 10.49 8.85
C TYR A 377 11.04 9.69 9.56
N GLY A 378 11.58 10.26 10.61
CA GLY A 378 12.56 9.59 11.44
C GLY A 378 11.95 8.48 12.30
N PRO A 379 12.76 7.53 12.74
CA PRO A 379 12.30 6.40 13.57
C PRO A 379 11.74 6.84 14.94
N TRP A 380 12.06 8.04 15.39
CA TRP A 380 11.66 8.59 16.68
C TRP A 380 10.56 9.66 16.56
N GLY A 381 9.96 9.80 15.39
CA GLY A 381 8.91 10.78 15.12
C GLY A 381 9.43 12.12 14.60
N GLU A 382 10.73 12.22 14.33
CA GLU A 382 11.26 13.37 13.61
C GLU A 382 10.59 13.42 12.23
N GLU A 383 10.21 14.61 11.82
CA GLU A 383 9.67 14.87 10.51
C GLU A 383 10.52 15.95 9.83
N ARG A 384 11.01 15.66 8.61
CA ARG A 384 11.70 16.68 7.84
C ARG A 384 10.64 17.52 7.14
N PHE A 385 10.45 18.75 7.62
CA PHE A 385 9.43 19.67 7.08
C PHE A 385 9.77 20.26 5.71
N GLN A 386 11.00 20.08 5.27
CA GLN A 386 11.39 20.47 3.92
C GLN A 386 10.92 19.36 2.97
N GLU A 387 9.77 19.59 2.35
CA GLU A 387 9.34 18.76 1.21
C GLU A 387 10.35 18.92 0.09
N GLU A 388 11.03 17.84 -0.24
CA GLU A 388 11.91 17.82 -1.40
C GLU A 388 11.07 17.65 -2.66
N SER A 389 10.93 18.72 -3.44
CA SER A 389 10.23 18.67 -4.71
C SER A 389 11.20 18.31 -5.83
N ILE A 390 10.95 17.20 -6.47
CA ILE A 390 11.81 16.67 -7.54
C ILE A 390 11.05 16.74 -8.87
N ASN A 391 11.65 17.38 -9.85
CA ASN A 391 11.14 17.36 -11.21
C ASN A 391 11.75 16.20 -12.00
N ILE A 392 10.91 15.36 -12.59
CA ILE A 392 11.38 14.40 -13.58
C ILE A 392 11.83 15.18 -14.82
N PRO A 393 13.04 14.96 -15.33
CA PRO A 393 13.58 15.72 -16.44
C PRO A 393 12.93 15.43 -17.79
N PHE A 394 12.00 14.47 -17.84
CA PHE A 394 11.35 14.03 -19.07
C PHE A 394 9.86 14.35 -19.02
N ASN A 395 9.43 15.29 -19.87
CA ASN A 395 8.03 15.63 -20.06
C ASN A 395 7.56 15.10 -21.41
N PHE A 396 6.73 14.06 -21.42
CA PHE A 396 6.13 13.52 -22.63
C PHE A 396 4.65 13.89 -22.69
N LEU A 397 4.18 14.30 -23.86
CA LEU A 397 2.77 14.51 -24.14
C LEU A 397 2.33 13.58 -25.28
N PRO A 398 1.07 13.13 -25.29
CA PRO A 398 0.50 12.46 -26.47
C PRO A 398 0.57 13.35 -27.71
N ALA A 399 0.61 12.75 -28.90
CA ALA A 399 0.63 13.50 -30.15
C ALA A 399 -0.59 14.42 -30.26
N GLY A 400 -0.37 15.70 -30.59
CA GLY A 400 -1.41 16.71 -30.71
C GLY A 400 -1.92 17.31 -29.39
N GLU A 401 -1.47 16.82 -28.25
CA GLU A 401 -1.84 17.43 -26.95
C GLU A 401 -0.98 18.66 -26.64
N PHE A 402 -1.63 19.64 -26.05
CA PHE A 402 -1.08 20.93 -25.66
C PHE A 402 -1.23 21.11 -24.14
N GLU A 403 -0.16 21.48 -23.47
CA GLU A 403 -0.13 21.77 -22.04
C GLU A 403 0.49 23.15 -21.79
N TYR A 404 -0.13 23.95 -20.92
CA TYR A 404 0.45 25.20 -20.47
C TYR A 404 0.39 25.35 -18.95
N THR A 405 1.33 26.13 -18.42
CA THR A 405 1.34 26.57 -17.03
C THR A 405 1.79 28.02 -16.98
N ALA A 406 0.98 28.89 -16.37
CA ALA A 406 1.29 30.28 -16.12
C ALA A 406 1.23 30.55 -14.62
N SER A 407 2.30 31.10 -14.05
CA SER A 407 2.47 31.40 -12.64
C SER A 407 2.89 32.85 -12.46
N ALA A 408 2.30 33.56 -11.50
CA ALA A 408 2.70 34.89 -11.12
C ALA A 408 2.62 35.03 -9.58
N GLY A 409 3.59 35.71 -8.99
CA GLY A 409 3.61 35.87 -7.53
C GLY A 409 4.76 36.74 -7.05
N VAL A 410 4.85 36.82 -5.73
CA VAL A 410 5.90 37.51 -5.00
C VAL A 410 6.63 36.51 -4.09
N ALA A 411 7.94 36.47 -4.16
CA ALA A 411 8.75 35.67 -3.29
C ALA A 411 8.80 36.26 -1.87
N GLU A 412 8.81 35.38 -0.88
CA GLU A 412 8.96 35.78 0.55
C GLU A 412 10.45 35.96 0.91
N ASP A 413 11.23 36.53 -0.02
CA ASP A 413 12.60 36.97 0.22
C ASP A 413 12.64 38.39 0.79
N THR A 414 13.81 38.87 1.22
CA THR A 414 13.97 40.23 1.75
C THR A 414 13.72 41.34 0.75
N ALA A 415 13.81 41.02 -0.55
CA ALA A 415 13.61 41.96 -1.66
C ALA A 415 12.17 41.94 -2.20
N HIS A 416 11.29 41.07 -1.69
CA HIS A 416 9.92 40.86 -2.24
C HIS A 416 9.94 40.67 -3.76
N SER A 417 10.82 39.81 -4.25
CA SER A 417 11.07 39.60 -5.67
C SER A 417 9.80 39.15 -6.41
N LYS A 418 9.44 39.87 -7.48
CA LYS A 418 8.30 39.53 -8.31
C LYS A 418 8.70 38.44 -9.31
N LEU A 419 7.91 37.38 -9.38
CA LEU A 419 8.07 36.28 -10.32
C LEU A 419 6.90 36.25 -11.31
N GLY A 420 7.22 36.06 -12.57
CA GLY A 420 6.26 35.69 -13.62
C GLY A 420 6.87 34.56 -14.46
N ARG A 421 6.13 33.48 -14.69
CA ARG A 421 6.59 32.39 -15.55
C ARG A 421 5.45 31.82 -16.37
N VAL A 422 5.67 31.69 -17.66
CA VAL A 422 4.77 31.04 -18.60
C VAL A 422 5.54 29.98 -19.35
N GLN A 423 5.00 28.79 -19.41
CA GLN A 423 5.55 27.66 -20.16
C GLN A 423 4.45 26.97 -20.94
N VAL A 424 4.77 26.59 -22.16
CA VAL A 424 3.89 25.88 -23.09
C VAL A 424 4.63 24.66 -23.61
N ASN A 425 3.98 23.50 -23.63
CA ASN A 425 4.51 22.24 -24.17
C ASN A 425 3.53 21.68 -25.20
N TYR A 426 4.05 21.10 -26.27
CA TYR A 426 3.26 20.48 -27.33
C TYR A 426 3.84 19.12 -27.73
N GLY A 427 2.99 18.10 -27.75
CA GLY A 427 3.33 16.78 -28.23
C GLY A 427 3.35 16.71 -29.76
N LEU A 428 4.52 16.85 -30.38
CA LEU A 428 4.65 16.72 -31.85
C LEU A 428 4.39 15.28 -32.31
N SER A 429 4.76 14.31 -31.50
CA SER A 429 4.50 12.88 -31.71
C SER A 429 4.50 12.15 -30.39
N GLY A 430 4.08 10.86 -30.34
CA GLY A 430 4.20 10.06 -29.13
C GLY A 430 5.64 9.84 -28.63
N LYS A 431 6.65 10.33 -29.37
CA LYS A 431 8.07 10.22 -29.02
C LYS A 431 8.77 11.57 -28.81
N LEU A 432 8.14 12.67 -29.19
CA LEU A 432 8.75 14.01 -29.18
C LEU A 432 7.77 15.05 -28.63
N THR A 433 8.15 15.69 -27.55
CA THR A 433 7.50 16.87 -26.97
C THR A 433 8.47 18.04 -27.04
N VAL A 434 7.99 19.19 -27.50
CA VAL A 434 8.72 20.46 -27.49
C VAL A 434 8.01 21.46 -26.60
N GLY A 435 8.77 22.33 -25.96
CA GLY A 435 8.24 23.36 -25.09
C GLY A 435 8.97 24.69 -25.29
N ALA A 436 8.29 25.77 -24.97
CA ALA A 436 8.86 27.11 -24.92
C ALA A 436 8.28 27.90 -23.73
N GLY A 437 9.02 28.82 -23.21
CA GLY A 437 8.55 29.61 -22.09
C GLY A 437 9.35 30.88 -21.86
N LEU A 438 8.83 31.66 -20.92
CA LEU A 438 9.40 32.93 -20.49
C LEU A 438 9.37 32.97 -18.96
N GLU A 439 10.48 33.28 -18.34
CA GLU A 439 10.57 33.54 -16.91
C GLU A 439 11.02 34.96 -16.66
N TYR A 440 10.33 35.65 -15.77
CA TYR A 440 10.66 36.99 -15.29
C TYR A 440 10.93 36.92 -13.78
N LEU A 441 12.04 37.47 -13.34
CA LEU A 441 12.36 37.62 -11.93
C LEU A 441 12.98 39.00 -11.66
N SER A 442 12.32 39.83 -10.84
CA SER A 442 12.70 41.23 -10.63
C SER A 442 14.06 41.40 -9.92
N SER A 443 14.55 40.39 -9.19
CA SER A 443 15.83 40.46 -8.47
C SER A 443 17.06 40.29 -9.37
N ILE A 444 16.90 39.82 -10.61
CA ILE A 444 18.01 39.65 -11.53
C ILE A 444 18.43 41.03 -12.07
N ARG A 445 19.65 41.44 -11.82
CA ARG A 445 20.20 42.69 -12.31
C ARG A 445 20.57 42.60 -13.81
N GLY A 446 19.96 43.41 -14.68
CA GLY A 446 20.29 43.52 -16.09
C GLY A 446 19.30 42.86 -17.04
N ALA A 447 19.19 41.56 -17.06
CA ALA A 447 18.25 40.83 -17.91
C ALA A 447 17.24 40.06 -17.04
N ASN A 448 16.14 40.72 -16.65
CA ASN A 448 15.12 40.16 -15.74
C ASN A 448 14.25 39.08 -16.41
N THR A 449 14.32 38.99 -17.75
CA THR A 449 13.49 38.12 -18.58
C THR A 449 14.34 37.03 -19.23
N LEU A 450 13.98 35.76 -19.00
CA LEU A 450 14.71 34.59 -19.42
C LEU A 450 13.84 33.74 -20.36
N PRO A 451 13.94 33.93 -21.68
CA PRO A 451 13.27 33.04 -22.63
C PRO A 451 13.99 31.70 -22.66
N PHE A 452 13.23 30.61 -22.73
CA PHE A 452 13.76 29.26 -22.78
C PHE A 452 12.96 28.36 -23.69
N VAL A 453 13.64 27.32 -24.18
CA VAL A 453 13.03 26.22 -24.94
C VAL A 453 13.43 24.90 -24.32
N THR A 454 12.51 23.93 -24.37
CA THR A 454 12.71 22.57 -23.84
C THR A 454 12.33 21.53 -24.88
N THR A 455 12.96 20.38 -24.83
CA THR A 455 12.60 19.23 -25.64
C THR A 455 12.72 17.95 -24.82
N SER A 456 11.78 17.02 -25.00
CA SER A 456 11.87 15.67 -24.48
C SER A 456 11.64 14.69 -25.61
N MET A 457 12.59 13.83 -25.87
CA MET A 457 12.58 12.93 -27.01
C MET A 457 12.89 11.50 -26.59
N ARG A 458 12.11 10.55 -27.09
CA ARG A 458 12.39 9.11 -27.02
C ARG A 458 13.05 8.69 -28.31
N LEU A 459 14.39 8.61 -28.30
CA LEU A 459 15.17 8.23 -29.49
C LEU A 459 14.87 6.78 -29.91
N VAL A 460 14.93 5.88 -28.95
CA VAL A 460 14.48 4.48 -29.06
C VAL A 460 13.72 4.10 -27.77
N SER A 461 13.14 2.93 -27.70
CA SER A 461 12.30 2.49 -26.57
C SER A 461 12.97 2.61 -25.20
N ASN A 462 14.27 2.53 -25.16
CA ASN A 462 15.10 2.49 -23.96
C ASN A 462 16.09 3.66 -23.84
N LEU A 463 16.04 4.65 -24.73
CA LEU A 463 16.92 5.82 -24.74
C LEU A 463 16.09 7.10 -24.79
N LEU A 464 16.16 7.89 -23.69
CA LEU A 464 15.45 9.14 -23.51
C LEU A 464 16.45 10.30 -23.55
N PHE A 465 16.07 11.38 -24.20
CA PHE A 465 16.81 12.63 -24.22
C PHE A 465 15.90 13.77 -23.73
N SER A 466 16.46 14.68 -22.90
CA SER A 466 15.84 15.94 -22.51
C SER A 466 16.86 17.06 -22.73
N GLY A 467 16.42 18.13 -23.39
CA GLY A 467 17.22 19.32 -23.64
C GLY A 467 16.51 20.56 -23.14
N GLU A 468 17.28 21.50 -22.58
CA GLU A 468 16.83 22.85 -22.19
C GLU A 468 17.87 23.87 -22.65
N TYR A 469 17.42 24.90 -23.32
CA TYR A 469 18.23 26.08 -23.64
C TYR A 469 17.56 27.33 -23.09
N THR A 470 18.25 28.03 -22.21
CA THR A 470 17.82 29.33 -21.68
C THR A 470 18.74 30.42 -22.21
N TYR A 471 18.17 31.33 -22.97
CA TYR A 471 18.94 32.43 -23.59
C TYR A 471 19.66 33.25 -22.52
N GLY A 472 20.96 33.43 -22.72
CA GLY A 472 21.80 34.22 -21.83
C GLY A 472 22.17 33.55 -20.50
N VAL A 473 21.74 32.34 -20.23
CA VAL A 473 21.99 31.66 -18.94
C VAL A 473 22.68 30.32 -19.10
N ARG A 474 22.00 29.31 -19.69
CA ARG A 474 22.56 27.93 -19.77
C ARG A 474 21.98 27.12 -20.93
N ALA A 475 22.75 26.11 -21.32
CA ALA A 475 22.28 24.98 -22.11
C ALA A 475 22.46 23.68 -21.31
N ARG A 476 21.43 22.86 -21.21
CA ARG A 476 21.44 21.61 -20.45
C ARG A 476 20.92 20.46 -21.32
N GLY A 477 21.61 19.33 -21.28
CA GLY A 477 21.18 18.08 -21.92
C GLY A 477 21.26 16.91 -20.96
N ILE A 478 20.23 16.07 -20.97
CA ILE A 478 20.17 14.84 -20.16
C ILE A 478 19.88 13.68 -21.10
N LEU A 479 20.69 12.65 -21.05
CA LEU A 479 20.53 11.41 -21.79
C LEU A 479 20.38 10.25 -20.81
N SER A 480 19.28 9.52 -20.87
CA SER A 480 19.01 8.36 -19.99
C SER A 480 18.79 7.11 -20.82
N TYR A 481 19.60 6.10 -20.57
CA TYR A 481 19.54 4.79 -21.22
C TYR A 481 19.22 3.72 -20.20
N ARG A 482 18.24 2.83 -20.52
CA ARG A 482 17.87 1.73 -19.63
C ARG A 482 17.67 0.43 -20.43
N THR A 483 18.29 -0.66 -19.97
CA THR A 483 18.13 -1.99 -20.57
C THR A 483 16.97 -2.77 -19.92
N ARG A 484 16.57 -3.88 -20.56
CA ARG A 484 15.61 -4.84 -19.98
C ARG A 484 16.11 -5.49 -18.68
N THR A 485 17.42 -5.56 -18.47
CA THR A 485 18.05 -6.07 -17.25
C THR A 485 18.16 -5.03 -16.13
N ASN A 486 17.45 -3.90 -16.26
CA ASN A 486 17.49 -2.77 -15.33
C ASN A 486 18.88 -2.10 -15.16
N PHE A 487 19.83 -2.33 -16.09
CA PHE A 487 20.99 -1.47 -16.18
C PHE A 487 20.53 -0.08 -16.64
N GLN A 488 20.95 0.97 -15.94
CA GLN A 488 20.66 2.35 -16.26
C GLN A 488 21.93 3.16 -16.33
N ALA A 489 22.04 4.00 -17.35
CA ALA A 489 23.09 5.00 -17.50
C ALA A 489 22.44 6.36 -17.77
N GLU A 490 22.83 7.39 -17.06
CA GLU A 490 22.38 8.76 -17.24
C GLU A 490 23.58 9.69 -17.37
N LEU A 491 23.56 10.54 -18.38
CA LEU A 491 24.54 11.58 -18.61
C LEU A 491 23.82 12.92 -18.58
N ASN A 492 24.27 13.83 -17.74
CA ASN A 492 23.77 15.18 -17.60
C ASN A 492 24.91 16.15 -17.85
N TYR A 493 24.75 17.01 -18.83
CA TYR A 493 25.71 18.05 -19.19
C TYR A 493 25.01 19.40 -19.18
N THR A 494 25.55 20.34 -18.40
CA THR A 494 25.08 21.71 -18.35
C THR A 494 26.26 22.64 -18.61
N ARG A 495 26.09 23.56 -19.56
CA ARG A 495 27.03 24.64 -19.83
C ARG A 495 26.39 25.97 -19.49
N TYR A 496 27.05 26.75 -18.65
CA TYR A 496 26.60 28.06 -18.21
C TYR A 496 27.30 29.17 -19.03
N ARG A 497 26.58 30.24 -19.27
CA ARG A 497 27.17 31.43 -19.89
C ARG A 497 28.03 32.15 -18.84
N ARG A 498 29.20 32.61 -19.23
CA ARG A 498 30.04 33.48 -18.39
C ARG A 498 29.27 34.78 -18.15
N ASP A 499 29.39 35.35 -16.97
CA ASP A 499 28.77 36.61 -16.55
C ASP A 499 27.22 36.58 -16.47
N GLN A 500 26.58 35.38 -16.53
CA GLN A 500 25.17 35.23 -16.24
C GLN A 500 24.88 35.64 -14.79
N LYS A 501 23.70 36.27 -14.52
CA LYS A 501 23.29 36.76 -13.19
C LYS A 501 22.02 36.10 -12.66
N ALA A 502 21.45 35.16 -13.41
CA ALA A 502 20.24 34.49 -13.04
C ALA A 502 20.50 33.36 -12.00
N ILE A 503 21.66 32.73 -12.10
CA ILE A 503 22.08 31.65 -11.20
C ILE A 503 23.18 32.17 -10.31
N ILE A 504 23.02 32.00 -8.99
CA ILE A 504 23.94 32.55 -7.98
C ILE A 504 25.32 31.89 -8.02
N TYR A 505 25.41 30.66 -8.53
CA TYR A 505 26.65 29.91 -8.62
C TYR A 505 27.46 30.36 -9.84
N ASN A 506 28.77 30.56 -9.66
CA ASN A 506 29.70 30.93 -10.73
C ASN A 506 30.24 29.69 -11.46
N TRP A 507 29.34 28.77 -11.84
CA TRP A 507 29.73 27.56 -12.58
C TRP A 507 29.88 27.86 -14.07
N LEU A 508 30.86 27.23 -14.69
CA LEU A 508 31.06 27.26 -16.15
C LEU A 508 30.40 26.01 -16.79
N GLU A 509 30.69 24.85 -16.22
CA GLU A 509 30.12 23.60 -16.71
C GLU A 509 29.84 22.67 -15.53
N GLU A 510 28.82 21.83 -15.69
CA GLU A 510 28.51 20.72 -14.83
C GLU A 510 28.41 19.46 -15.71
N ARG A 511 29.12 18.41 -15.32
CA ARG A 511 29.17 17.13 -16.03
C ARG A 511 28.88 16.02 -15.04
N LYS A 512 27.73 15.38 -15.18
CA LYS A 512 27.31 14.33 -14.27
C LYS A 512 27.04 13.04 -15.03
N ALA A 513 27.61 11.94 -14.56
CA ALA A 513 27.36 10.60 -15.06
C ALA A 513 26.89 9.71 -13.92
N ILE A 514 25.79 8.99 -14.13
CA ILE A 514 25.26 8.03 -13.18
C ILE A 514 25.09 6.69 -13.89
N ILE A 515 25.70 5.64 -13.35
CA ILE A 515 25.53 4.27 -13.84
C ILE A 515 25.01 3.43 -12.69
N SER A 516 23.93 2.70 -12.91
CA SER A 516 23.36 1.83 -11.89
C SER A 516 22.90 0.49 -12.44
N LYS A 517 23.00 -0.56 -11.62
CA LYS A 517 22.55 -1.89 -11.98
C LYS A 517 22.16 -2.69 -10.73
N PRO A 518 20.94 -3.27 -10.69
CA PRO A 518 20.59 -4.27 -9.71
C PRO A 518 21.11 -5.66 -10.14
N PHE A 519 21.58 -6.42 -9.16
CA PHE A 519 22.03 -7.81 -9.31
C PHE A 519 21.18 -8.69 -8.41
N PHE A 520 20.51 -9.70 -9.01
CA PHE A 520 19.68 -10.63 -8.28
C PHE A 520 20.14 -12.06 -8.52
N ARG A 521 20.43 -12.78 -7.44
CA ARG A 521 20.64 -14.25 -7.44
C ARG A 521 20.00 -14.83 -6.20
N LYS A 522 19.92 -16.18 -6.10
CA LYS A 522 19.24 -16.90 -5.00
C LYS A 522 19.66 -16.41 -3.59
N ASN A 523 20.92 -16.06 -3.40
CA ASN A 523 21.49 -15.71 -2.09
C ASN A 523 21.96 -14.25 -1.98
N PHE A 524 21.79 -13.45 -2.99
CA PHE A 524 22.10 -12.03 -2.91
C PHE A 524 21.21 -11.17 -3.82
N SER A 525 20.87 -10.00 -3.31
CA SER A 525 20.19 -8.93 -4.01
C SER A 525 20.97 -7.64 -3.72
N LEU A 526 21.71 -7.16 -4.68
CA LEU A 526 22.56 -5.96 -4.56
C LEU A 526 22.20 -4.95 -5.62
N PHE A 527 22.17 -3.68 -5.24
CA PHE A 527 22.08 -2.54 -6.12
C PHE A 527 23.44 -1.84 -6.14
N ALA A 528 24.05 -1.68 -7.32
CA ALA A 528 25.28 -0.94 -7.51
C ALA A 528 25.00 0.38 -8.23
N ARG A 529 25.60 1.48 -7.77
CA ARG A 529 25.54 2.80 -8.40
C ARG A 529 26.90 3.45 -8.38
N LEU A 530 27.31 3.99 -9.50
CA LEU A 530 28.46 4.87 -9.64
C LEU A 530 27.97 6.23 -10.11
N THR A 531 28.27 7.28 -9.36
CA THR A 531 28.00 8.67 -9.71
C THR A 531 29.33 9.40 -9.81
N VAL A 532 29.52 10.10 -10.90
CA VAL A 532 30.63 11.03 -11.11
C VAL A 532 30.04 12.39 -11.43
N ASP A 533 30.38 13.40 -10.66
CA ASP A 533 29.90 14.76 -10.82
C ASP A 533 31.08 15.73 -10.82
N GLN A 534 31.33 16.38 -11.95
CA GLN A 534 32.38 17.35 -12.13
C GLN A 534 31.81 18.75 -12.36
N ILE A 535 32.20 19.67 -11.52
CA ILE A 535 31.84 21.09 -11.62
C ILE A 535 33.12 21.89 -11.96
N ILE A 536 33.01 22.65 -13.06
CA ILE A 536 34.06 23.52 -13.54
C ILE A 536 33.74 24.95 -13.17
N LEU A 537 34.67 25.58 -12.47
CA LEU A 537 34.62 26.97 -12.00
C LEU A 537 35.67 27.81 -12.76
N PRO A 538 35.59 29.14 -12.76
CA PRO A 538 36.64 29.98 -13.25
C PRO A 538 37.96 29.73 -12.46
N GLY A 539 38.93 29.10 -13.12
CA GLY A 539 40.25 28.82 -12.51
C GLY A 539 40.39 27.54 -11.70
N SER A 540 39.32 26.86 -11.41
CA SER A 540 39.36 25.60 -10.65
C SER A 540 38.29 24.60 -11.14
N TYR A 541 38.44 23.37 -10.73
CA TYR A 541 37.39 22.35 -10.87
C TYR A 541 37.43 21.41 -9.67
N TYR A 542 36.26 20.82 -9.35
CA TYR A 542 36.21 19.69 -8.44
C TYR A 542 35.37 18.58 -9.04
N THR A 543 35.78 17.36 -8.75
CA THR A 543 35.06 16.15 -9.17
C THR A 543 34.71 15.33 -7.93
N THR A 544 33.46 15.03 -7.75
CA THR A 544 33.00 14.09 -6.73
C THR A 544 32.67 12.75 -7.39
N THR A 545 33.15 11.67 -6.77
CA THR A 545 32.80 10.31 -7.20
C THR A 545 32.21 9.57 -6.04
N GLU A 546 31.09 8.94 -6.28
CA GLU A 546 30.41 8.09 -5.31
C GLU A 546 30.22 6.69 -5.90
N TRP A 547 30.72 5.70 -5.22
CA TRP A 547 30.44 4.30 -5.52
C TRP A 547 29.64 3.68 -4.40
N LEU A 548 28.45 3.17 -4.72
CA LEU A 548 27.49 2.59 -3.78
C LEU A 548 27.20 1.13 -4.13
N LEU A 549 27.26 0.27 -3.11
CA LEU A 549 26.71 -1.08 -3.12
C LEU A 549 25.73 -1.20 -1.95
N SER A 550 24.46 -1.47 -2.21
CA SER A 550 23.46 -1.63 -1.17
C SER A 550 22.57 -2.85 -1.46
N GLY A 551 22.22 -3.60 -0.42
CA GLY A 551 21.32 -4.74 -0.55
C GLY A 551 21.50 -5.81 0.50
N SER A 552 21.30 -7.07 0.12
CA SER A 552 21.40 -8.23 1.01
C SER A 552 22.35 -9.28 0.43
N LEU A 553 23.28 -9.72 1.25
CA LEU A 553 24.23 -10.78 0.95
C LEU A 553 24.09 -11.87 2.01
N TYR A 554 23.66 -13.09 1.64
CA TYR A 554 23.42 -14.21 2.56
C TYR A 554 22.59 -13.84 3.81
N LYS A 555 21.48 -13.10 3.61
CA LYS A 555 20.60 -12.58 4.68
C LYS A 555 21.21 -11.47 5.55
N VAL A 556 22.41 -11.02 5.26
CA VAL A 556 23.03 -9.86 5.89
C VAL A 556 22.75 -8.65 5.03
N GLY A 557 22.10 -7.64 5.57
CA GLY A 557 21.98 -6.32 4.94
C GLY A 557 23.38 -5.73 4.83
N THR A 558 23.77 -5.31 3.63
CA THR A 558 25.10 -4.77 3.37
C THR A 558 24.97 -3.48 2.58
N SER A 559 25.57 -2.40 3.09
CA SER A 559 25.70 -1.13 2.39
C SER A 559 27.13 -0.67 2.47
N LEU A 560 27.74 -0.44 1.33
CA LEU A 560 29.09 0.12 1.19
C LEU A 560 28.99 1.34 0.27
N SER A 561 29.35 2.50 0.76
CA SER A 561 29.49 3.71 -0.03
C SER A 561 30.91 4.24 0.08
N THR A 562 31.53 4.51 -1.06
CA THR A 562 32.86 5.13 -1.15
C THR A 562 32.76 6.47 -1.86
N TYR A 563 33.21 7.49 -1.21
CA TYR A 563 33.24 8.86 -1.71
C TYR A 563 34.65 9.29 -1.96
N ALA A 564 34.87 9.90 -3.11
CA ALA A 564 36.13 10.54 -3.44
C ALA A 564 35.90 11.96 -3.95
N ILE A 565 36.61 12.92 -3.42
CA ILE A 565 36.56 14.32 -3.82
C ILE A 565 37.97 14.70 -4.37
N PHE A 566 37.96 15.11 -5.63
CA PHE A 566 39.15 15.56 -6.33
C PHE A 566 39.04 17.08 -6.58
N ILE A 567 39.88 17.85 -6.01
CA ILE A 567 39.98 19.31 -6.22
C ILE A 567 41.26 19.58 -6.98
N LYS A 568 41.20 20.56 -7.91
CA LYS A 568 42.35 20.94 -8.69
C LYS A 568 43.50 21.29 -7.76
N ASP A 569 44.68 20.74 -8.04
CA ASP A 569 45.94 20.97 -7.32
C ASP A 569 45.94 20.55 -5.84
N GLU A 570 44.94 19.78 -5.38
CA GLU A 570 44.88 19.24 -4.02
C GLU A 570 44.92 17.71 -4.02
N ASN A 571 45.36 17.12 -2.92
CA ASN A 571 45.26 15.67 -2.72
C ASN A 571 43.82 15.22 -2.62
N PRO A 572 43.44 14.14 -3.33
CA PRO A 572 42.06 13.66 -3.27
C PRO A 572 41.71 13.22 -1.86
N PHE A 573 40.48 13.54 -1.41
CA PHE A 573 39.95 13.06 -0.15
C PHE A 573 39.03 11.86 -0.43
N VAL A 574 39.40 10.69 0.14
CA VAL A 574 38.69 9.44 -0.09
C VAL A 574 38.31 8.79 1.22
N TYR A 575 37.03 8.46 1.37
CA TYR A 575 36.54 7.70 2.52
C TYR A 575 35.45 6.70 2.11
N SER A 576 35.35 5.61 2.88
CA SER A 576 34.28 4.63 2.74
C SER A 576 33.42 4.53 4.01
N ASN A 577 32.14 4.28 3.84
CA ASN A 577 31.22 3.93 4.89
C ASN A 577 30.69 2.52 4.64
N LEU A 578 30.94 1.59 5.55
CA LEU A 578 30.44 0.22 5.53
C LEU A 578 29.41 0.06 6.65
N ALA A 579 28.21 -0.38 6.30
CA ALA A 579 27.17 -0.75 7.23
C ALA A 579 26.71 -2.18 6.95
N LEU A 580 26.62 -2.99 8.00
CA LEU A 580 26.15 -4.37 7.93
C LEU A 580 24.96 -4.53 8.87
N THR A 581 23.93 -5.28 8.48
CA THR A 581 22.75 -5.50 9.30
C THR A 581 22.51 -7.00 9.46
N PHE A 582 22.59 -7.47 10.70
CA PHE A 582 22.48 -8.88 11.07
C PHE A 582 21.20 -9.13 11.85
N PRO A 583 20.32 -10.05 11.44
CA PRO A 583 19.29 -10.56 12.29
C PRO A 583 19.91 -11.54 13.30
N ILE A 584 19.83 -11.24 14.59
CA ILE A 584 20.24 -12.15 15.68
C ILE A 584 19.03 -12.78 16.36
N PRO A 585 19.23 -13.95 17.06
CA PRO A 585 18.15 -14.58 17.83
C PRO A 585 17.44 -13.58 18.75
N GLY A 586 16.13 -13.76 18.95
CA GLY A 586 15.31 -12.84 19.73
C GLY A 586 14.74 -11.64 18.90
N ARG A 587 14.78 -11.72 17.57
CA ARG A 587 14.29 -10.67 16.64
C ARG A 587 14.99 -9.34 16.85
N ILE A 588 16.25 -9.36 17.16
CA ILE A 588 17.10 -8.18 17.30
C ILE A 588 17.84 -7.98 15.98
N MET A 589 17.85 -6.75 15.48
CA MET A 589 18.66 -6.33 14.33
C MET A 589 19.90 -5.61 14.87
N LEU A 590 21.08 -6.15 14.58
CA LEU A 590 22.35 -5.52 14.93
C LEU A 590 22.96 -4.89 13.70
N THR A 591 23.31 -3.61 13.78
CA THR A 591 23.83 -2.83 12.66
C THR A 591 25.14 -2.16 13.02
N PRO A 592 26.30 -2.84 12.91
CA PRO A 592 27.60 -2.20 12.97
C PRO A 592 27.87 -1.39 11.71
N GLN A 593 28.50 -0.23 11.89
CA GLN A 593 28.91 0.69 10.85
C GLN A 593 30.32 1.18 11.11
N ALA A 594 31.09 1.40 10.06
CA ALA A 594 32.44 1.93 10.14
C ALA A 594 32.70 2.89 8.99
N GLN A 595 33.21 4.07 9.31
CA GLN A 595 33.71 5.05 8.35
C GLN A 595 35.24 5.07 8.39
N TYR A 596 35.84 4.90 7.22
CA TYR A 596 37.29 4.83 7.10
C TYR A 596 37.81 5.83 6.07
N GLU A 597 38.78 6.63 6.46
CA GLU A 597 39.48 7.61 5.64
C GLU A 597 40.80 7.01 5.11
N TYR A 598 40.92 6.93 3.80
CA TYR A 598 42.09 6.31 3.16
C TYR A 598 43.34 7.22 3.18
N ASN A 599 43.15 8.53 3.10
CA ASN A 599 44.23 9.49 3.08
C ASN A 599 45.06 9.52 4.39
N SER A 600 44.37 9.49 5.50
CA SER A 600 44.98 9.51 6.85
C SER A 600 45.11 8.10 7.44
N ASN A 601 44.67 7.07 6.71
CA ASN A 601 44.73 5.66 7.09
C ASN A 601 44.10 5.40 8.47
N ARG A 602 42.95 6.00 8.75
CA ARG A 602 42.26 5.95 10.07
C ARG A 602 40.76 5.82 9.97
N PHE A 603 40.18 5.28 11.01
CA PHE A 603 38.70 5.34 11.17
C PHE A 603 38.28 6.77 11.48
N ILE A 604 37.24 7.25 10.79
CA ILE A 604 36.54 8.50 11.11
C ILE A 604 35.60 8.23 12.27
N ALA A 605 34.72 7.21 12.13
CA ALA A 605 33.76 6.83 13.15
C ALA A 605 33.46 5.34 13.11
N VAL A 606 33.08 4.79 14.24
CA VAL A 606 32.49 3.45 14.38
C VAL A 606 31.19 3.58 15.17
N ARG A 607 30.12 3.04 14.64
CA ARG A 607 28.79 3.01 15.24
C ARG A 607 28.29 1.58 15.30
N CYS A 608 27.57 1.25 16.36
CA CYS A 608 26.85 0.00 16.50
C CYS A 608 25.44 0.29 17.01
N GLU A 609 24.46 -0.24 16.32
CA GLU A 609 23.07 -0.06 16.65
C GLU A 609 22.39 -1.43 16.84
N ALA A 610 21.56 -1.57 17.88
CA ALA A 610 20.78 -2.75 18.16
C ALA A 610 19.30 -2.34 18.27
N GLY A 611 18.48 -2.84 17.35
CA GLY A 611 17.06 -2.55 17.29
C GLY A 611 16.20 -3.78 17.50
N LYS A 612 15.07 -3.65 18.22
CA LYS A 612 14.13 -4.74 18.46
C LYS A 612 12.69 -4.25 18.42
N TYR A 613 11.84 -4.99 17.70
CA TYR A 613 10.40 -4.80 17.81
C TYR A 613 9.91 -5.39 19.13
N LEU A 614 9.24 -4.56 19.93
CA LEU A 614 8.61 -4.92 21.19
C LEU A 614 7.11 -5.00 20.98
N PHE A 615 6.48 -6.08 21.43
CA PHE A 615 5.05 -6.32 21.19
C PHE A 615 4.73 -6.27 19.68
N LYS A 616 3.53 -5.88 19.29
CA LYS A 616 3.18 -5.73 17.87
C LYS A 616 3.57 -4.37 17.29
N ASN A 617 3.56 -3.32 18.11
CA ASN A 617 3.60 -1.92 17.67
C ASN A 617 4.71 -1.09 18.34
N GLY A 618 5.58 -1.69 19.12
CA GLY A 618 6.69 -1.02 19.78
C GLY A 618 8.02 -1.26 19.06
N TYR A 619 8.95 -0.31 19.11
CA TYR A 619 10.31 -0.44 18.60
C TYR A 619 11.29 0.19 19.59
N LEU A 620 12.28 -0.58 20.03
CA LEU A 620 13.37 -0.17 20.89
C LEU A 620 14.68 -0.17 20.10
N ASN A 621 15.46 0.87 20.28
CA ASN A 621 16.79 1.00 19.68
C ASN A 621 17.79 1.43 20.74
N VAL A 622 18.98 0.86 20.68
CA VAL A 622 20.15 1.26 21.45
C VAL A 622 21.30 1.46 20.50
N SER A 623 22.00 2.58 20.61
CA SER A 623 23.10 2.91 19.73
C SER A 623 24.34 3.38 20.51
N TYR A 624 25.49 3.05 19.98
CA TYR A 624 26.80 3.50 20.41
C TYR A 624 27.58 4.00 19.20
N GLU A 625 28.19 5.18 19.29
CA GLU A 625 29.03 5.74 18.26
C GLU A 625 30.28 6.35 18.87
N LYS A 626 31.40 6.09 18.27
CA LYS A 626 32.68 6.73 18.56
C LYS A 626 33.20 7.40 17.30
N ASN A 627 33.28 8.72 17.33
CA ASN A 627 33.91 9.50 16.29
C ASN A 627 35.35 9.79 16.69
N TYR A 628 36.29 9.19 15.98
CA TYR A 628 37.75 9.32 16.28
C TYR A 628 38.32 10.65 15.81
N ARG A 629 37.70 11.30 14.80
CA ARG A 629 38.15 12.58 14.28
C ARG A 629 37.83 13.73 15.23
N THR A 630 36.69 13.73 15.85
CA THR A 630 36.23 14.76 16.78
C THR A 630 36.46 14.37 18.25
N GLY A 631 36.76 13.10 18.53
CA GLY A 631 36.89 12.57 19.89
C GLY A 631 35.56 12.36 20.61
N ILE A 632 34.43 12.57 19.91
CA ILE A 632 33.08 12.52 20.47
C ILE A 632 32.63 11.06 20.60
N THR A 633 32.00 10.76 21.73
CA THR A 633 31.31 9.49 21.98
C THR A 633 29.85 9.75 22.23
N ASN A 634 28.98 9.08 21.45
CA ASN A 634 27.54 9.17 21.52
C ASN A 634 26.94 7.84 22.02
N TYR A 635 26.02 7.94 22.96
CA TYR A 635 25.16 6.84 23.42
C TYR A 635 23.72 7.25 23.16
N GLY A 636 22.92 6.36 22.60
CA GLY A 636 21.53 6.62 22.32
C GLY A 636 20.65 5.45 22.76
N ILE A 637 19.51 5.78 23.32
CA ILE A 637 18.40 4.84 23.53
C ILE A 637 17.12 5.50 23.05
N GLY A 638 16.31 4.76 22.30
CA GLY A 638 15.06 5.26 21.78
C GLY A 638 13.96 4.21 21.89
N LEU A 639 12.77 4.67 22.17
CA LEU A 639 11.54 3.89 22.25
C LEU A 639 10.47 4.56 21.40
N ARG A 640 9.87 3.82 20.50
CA ARG A 640 8.70 4.25 19.72
C ARG A 640 7.56 3.28 19.94
N TYR A 641 6.35 3.83 20.05
CA TYR A 641 5.14 3.04 20.11
C TYR A 641 4.08 3.59 19.16
N ASP A 642 3.58 2.73 18.28
CA ASP A 642 2.58 3.06 17.26
C ASP A 642 1.18 2.66 17.79
N PHE A 643 0.49 3.62 18.43
CA PHE A 643 -0.93 3.47 18.77
C PHE A 643 -1.79 3.58 17.51
N SER A 644 -3.02 3.14 17.56
CA SER A 644 -3.96 3.30 16.45
C SER A 644 -4.29 4.76 16.14
N PHE A 645 -4.21 5.63 17.13
CA PHE A 645 -4.57 7.06 17.05
C PHE A 645 -3.38 8.02 16.94
N ALA A 646 -2.19 7.57 17.35
CA ALA A 646 -0.98 8.39 17.32
C ALA A 646 0.28 7.52 17.34
N GLN A 647 1.37 8.05 16.81
CA GLN A 647 2.72 7.52 17.00
C GLN A 647 3.41 8.36 18.07
N ILE A 648 3.98 7.72 19.09
CA ILE A 648 4.73 8.37 20.16
C ILE A 648 6.16 7.87 20.14
N GLY A 649 7.12 8.78 20.20
CA GLY A 649 8.56 8.51 20.27
C GLY A 649 9.20 9.19 21.46
N PHE A 650 10.16 8.51 22.03
CA PHE A 650 11.00 9.00 23.11
C PHE A 650 12.43 8.56 22.86
N SER A 651 13.39 9.47 22.87
CA SER A 651 14.79 9.11 22.76
C SER A 651 15.68 9.96 23.65
N VAL A 652 16.75 9.34 24.15
CA VAL A 652 17.79 9.97 24.95
C VAL A 652 19.13 9.77 24.25
N TRP A 653 19.82 10.85 24.02
CA TRP A 653 21.14 10.86 23.44
C TRP A 653 22.11 11.52 24.39
N ARG A 654 23.22 10.87 24.69
CA ARG A 654 24.32 11.45 25.47
C ARG A 654 25.56 11.57 24.57
N ASN A 655 25.99 12.81 24.40
CA ASN A 655 27.20 13.17 23.67
C ASN A 655 28.21 13.74 24.69
N ASN A 656 29.28 12.97 25.00
CA ASN A 656 30.25 13.32 26.02
C ASN A 656 29.57 13.87 27.32
N ASN A 657 29.41 15.20 27.41
CA ASN A 657 28.88 15.88 28.57
C ASN A 657 27.43 16.41 28.46
N VAL A 658 26.86 16.35 27.23
CA VAL A 658 25.51 16.88 26.98
C VAL A 658 24.54 15.72 26.81
N THR A 659 23.48 15.72 27.61
CA THR A 659 22.37 14.77 27.42
C THR A 659 21.20 15.51 26.75
N THR A 660 20.72 14.98 25.69
CA THR A 660 19.57 15.47 24.92
C THR A 660 18.44 14.46 25.01
N LEU A 661 17.27 14.94 25.41
CA LEU A 661 16.02 14.20 25.42
C LEU A 661 15.17 14.67 24.26
N VAL A 662 14.62 13.77 23.48
CA VAL A 662 13.68 14.07 22.40
C VAL A 662 12.38 13.32 22.64
N GLU A 663 11.30 14.05 22.72
CA GLU A 663 9.94 13.56 22.85
C GLU A 663 9.16 13.96 21.61
N SER A 664 8.42 13.02 21.03
CA SER A 664 7.64 13.29 19.83
C SER A 664 6.29 12.60 19.88
N ALA A 665 5.29 13.25 19.30
CA ALA A 665 3.99 12.65 19.06
C ALA A 665 3.41 13.19 17.75
N ARG A 666 2.79 12.31 16.96
CA ARG A 666 2.12 12.70 15.72
C ARG A 666 0.87 11.86 15.48
N GLY A 667 -0.07 12.42 14.74
CA GLY A 667 -1.29 11.73 14.36
C GLY A 667 -2.13 12.54 13.39
N SER A 668 -3.28 12.01 13.04
CA SER A 668 -4.27 12.72 12.22
C SER A 668 -5.67 12.53 12.76
N VAL A 669 -6.54 13.47 12.38
CA VAL A 669 -7.97 13.45 12.65
C VAL A 669 -8.70 13.58 11.33
N ILE A 670 -9.66 12.70 11.10
CA ILE A 670 -10.55 12.72 9.96
C ILE A 670 -11.95 13.00 10.50
N HIS A 671 -12.57 14.08 10.05
CA HIS A 671 -13.90 14.45 10.50
C HIS A 671 -14.83 14.70 9.32
N ASP A 672 -16.00 14.09 9.35
CA ASP A 672 -17.10 14.37 8.43
C ASP A 672 -18.39 14.52 9.19
N GLY A 673 -18.84 15.79 9.36
CA GLY A 673 -20.06 16.12 10.10
C GLY A 673 -21.35 15.57 9.45
N LYS A 674 -21.39 15.47 8.11
CA LYS A 674 -22.54 14.87 7.42
C LYS A 674 -22.55 13.34 7.51
N ALA A 675 -21.38 12.73 7.52
CA ALA A 675 -21.25 11.30 7.69
C ALA A 675 -21.40 10.86 9.16
N GLY A 676 -21.34 11.81 10.12
CA GLY A 676 -21.24 11.49 11.54
C GLY A 676 -19.98 10.71 11.91
N TYR A 677 -18.93 10.80 11.06
CA TYR A 677 -17.71 10.05 11.22
C TYR A 677 -16.60 10.94 11.80
N THR A 678 -16.00 10.48 12.88
CA THR A 678 -14.77 11.04 13.41
C THR A 678 -13.81 9.90 13.68
N GLY A 679 -12.73 9.86 12.93
CA GLY A 679 -11.65 8.90 13.06
C GLY A 679 -10.35 9.57 13.45
N VAL A 680 -9.48 8.84 14.13
CA VAL A 680 -8.11 9.23 14.47
C VAL A 680 -7.15 8.17 13.92
N ASP A 681 -5.99 8.60 13.47
CA ASP A 681 -4.99 7.71 12.87
C ASP A 681 -3.58 8.16 13.25
N ASN A 682 -2.64 7.24 13.22
CA ASN A 682 -1.23 7.53 13.44
C ASN A 682 -0.48 7.93 12.15
N ARG A 683 -1.18 7.97 11.02
CA ARG A 683 -0.64 8.36 9.70
C ARG A 683 -1.19 9.69 9.25
N SER A 684 -0.48 10.34 8.33
CA SER A 684 -0.95 11.56 7.68
C SER A 684 -2.16 11.29 6.77
N SER A 685 -3.20 12.12 6.84
CA SER A 685 -4.43 12.00 6.05
C SER A 685 -4.69 13.19 5.14
N VAL A 686 -4.15 14.37 5.46
CA VAL A 686 -4.36 15.61 4.68
C VAL A 686 -3.75 15.47 3.28
N GLY A 687 -4.53 15.81 2.25
CA GLY A 687 -4.17 15.70 0.84
C GLY A 687 -4.72 14.44 0.15
N SER A 688 -5.12 13.42 0.92
CA SER A 688 -5.82 12.25 0.41
C SER A 688 -7.34 12.39 0.52
N GLY A 689 -8.08 11.40 0.06
CA GLY A 689 -9.51 11.28 0.27
C GLY A 689 -9.91 9.89 0.73
N GLY A 690 -11.17 9.70 1.02
CA GLY A 690 -11.68 8.40 1.45
C GLY A 690 -13.17 8.22 1.16
N VAL A 691 -13.62 6.98 1.32
CA VAL A 691 -15.02 6.58 1.21
C VAL A 691 -15.39 5.74 2.43
N ALA A 692 -16.55 5.99 3.01
CA ALA A 692 -17.13 5.19 4.07
C ALA A 692 -18.44 4.55 3.58
N PHE A 693 -18.47 3.24 3.51
CA PHE A 693 -19.68 2.45 3.21
C PHE A 693 -20.37 2.10 4.50
N VAL A 694 -21.66 2.44 4.58
CA VAL A 694 -22.50 2.22 5.76
C VAL A 694 -23.68 1.35 5.37
N PRO A 695 -23.56 0.03 5.50
CA PRO A 695 -24.63 -0.88 5.14
C PRO A 695 -25.78 -0.84 6.15
N PHE A 696 -27.02 -0.84 5.65
CA PHE A 696 -28.22 -0.89 6.44
C PHE A 696 -29.28 -1.80 5.77
N LEU A 697 -30.13 -2.37 6.57
CA LEU A 697 -31.19 -3.23 6.08
C LEU A 697 -32.38 -2.36 5.64
N ASP A 698 -32.56 -2.23 4.32
CA ASP A 698 -33.65 -1.49 3.69
C ASP A 698 -34.92 -2.31 3.74
N ILE A 699 -35.66 -2.20 4.86
CA ILE A 699 -36.85 -3.00 5.11
C ILE A 699 -38.04 -2.54 4.25
N ASN A 700 -38.21 -1.23 4.07
CA ASN A 700 -39.30 -0.64 3.29
C ASN A 700 -38.96 -0.49 1.80
N ASN A 701 -37.75 -0.85 1.40
CA ASN A 701 -37.32 -0.93 0.02
C ASN A 701 -37.30 0.43 -0.72
N ASN A 702 -37.00 1.53 0.00
CA ASN A 702 -36.95 2.89 -0.54
C ASN A 702 -35.53 3.38 -0.91
N GLU A 703 -34.50 2.55 -0.70
CA GLU A 703 -33.07 2.83 -0.93
C GLU A 703 -32.50 4.00 -0.06
N ARG A 704 -33.20 4.38 1.01
CA ARG A 704 -32.78 5.44 1.94
C ARG A 704 -32.77 4.91 3.35
N TYR A 705 -31.77 5.34 4.13
CA TYR A 705 -31.72 4.97 5.54
C TYR A 705 -32.82 5.71 6.32
N ASP A 706 -33.74 4.98 6.94
CA ASP A 706 -34.76 5.50 7.80
C ASP A 706 -34.48 5.21 9.28
N ALA A 707 -35.03 6.06 10.16
CA ALA A 707 -34.90 5.86 11.59
C ALA A 707 -35.57 4.55 12.03
N GLY A 708 -34.80 3.61 12.57
CA GLY A 708 -35.28 2.29 13.01
C GLY A 708 -34.77 1.13 12.14
N GLU A 709 -34.20 1.39 10.99
CA GLU A 709 -33.58 0.36 10.16
C GLU A 709 -32.24 -0.09 10.77
N PRO A 710 -32.03 -1.41 10.94
CA PRO A 710 -30.81 -1.90 11.56
C PRO A 710 -29.60 -1.78 10.64
N ARG A 711 -28.43 -1.56 11.24
CA ARG A 711 -27.15 -1.66 10.52
C ARG A 711 -26.83 -3.12 10.24
N VAL A 712 -26.20 -3.36 9.09
CA VAL A 712 -25.80 -4.70 8.61
C VAL A 712 -24.32 -4.89 8.79
N ASP A 713 -23.91 -6.00 9.38
CA ASP A 713 -22.49 -6.43 9.41
C ASP A 713 -22.21 -7.45 8.30
N GLY A 714 -20.90 -7.72 8.07
CA GLY A 714 -20.48 -8.75 7.13
C GLY A 714 -20.29 -8.27 5.68
N LEU A 715 -20.51 -6.99 5.35
CA LEU A 715 -20.22 -6.48 4.01
C LEU A 715 -18.76 -6.72 3.65
N GLN A 716 -18.52 -7.33 2.50
CA GLN A 716 -17.18 -7.48 1.91
C GLN A 716 -17.00 -6.49 0.76
N LEU A 717 -15.77 -5.98 0.62
CA LEU A 717 -15.43 -4.98 -0.39
C LEU A 717 -14.22 -5.44 -1.20
N LYS A 718 -14.36 -5.44 -2.53
CA LYS A 718 -13.20 -5.45 -3.43
C LYS A 718 -12.89 -4.04 -3.88
N HIS A 719 -11.65 -3.62 -3.70
CA HIS A 719 -11.17 -2.29 -4.06
C HIS A 719 -9.76 -2.32 -4.62
N ASN A 720 -9.42 -1.33 -5.44
CA ASN A 720 -8.09 -1.18 -6.01
C ASN A 720 -7.40 0.05 -5.40
N GLY A 721 -6.70 -0.13 -4.28
CA GLY A 721 -5.97 0.92 -3.58
C GLY A 721 -6.66 1.42 -2.32
N GLY A 722 -5.93 2.23 -1.55
CA GLY A 722 -6.38 2.70 -0.25
C GLY A 722 -6.24 1.67 0.87
N ARG A 723 -6.50 2.11 2.09
CA ARG A 723 -6.42 1.32 3.31
C ARG A 723 -7.80 1.11 3.90
N LEU A 724 -8.20 -0.14 4.05
CA LEU A 724 -9.50 -0.53 4.60
C LEU A 724 -9.45 -0.52 6.13
N ILE A 725 -10.44 0.14 6.74
CA ILE A 725 -10.68 0.18 8.19
C ILE A 725 -12.13 -0.23 8.43
N ARG A 726 -12.34 -1.20 9.31
CA ARG A 726 -13.66 -1.63 9.76
C ARG A 726 -13.95 -1.00 11.13
N SER A 727 -15.11 -0.37 11.27
CA SER A 727 -15.58 0.17 12.54
C SER A 727 -16.27 -0.93 13.34
N LEU A 728 -15.87 -1.08 14.61
CA LEU A 728 -16.54 -2.02 15.54
C LEU A 728 -17.83 -1.44 16.15
N ARG A 729 -18.10 -0.12 15.94
CA ARG A 729 -19.23 0.55 16.59
C ARG A 729 -20.48 0.62 15.72
N ASP A 730 -20.32 0.81 14.41
CA ASP A 730 -21.40 1.14 13.49
C ASP A 730 -21.40 0.33 12.21
N THR A 731 -20.66 -0.79 12.17
CA THR A 731 -20.51 -1.68 11.00
C THR A 731 -20.02 -1.00 9.72
N SER A 732 -19.62 0.28 9.80
CA SER A 732 -19.10 1.01 8.64
C SER A 732 -17.73 0.50 8.21
N ILE A 733 -17.50 0.55 6.90
CA ILE A 733 -16.21 0.20 6.28
C ILE A 733 -15.69 1.45 5.60
N ALA A 734 -14.58 2.00 6.13
CA ALA A 734 -13.89 3.12 5.52
C ALA A 734 -12.70 2.65 4.70
N ILE A 735 -12.50 3.25 3.52
CA ILE A 735 -11.29 3.13 2.72
C ILE A 735 -10.66 4.51 2.67
N LEU A 736 -9.50 4.63 3.28
CA LEU A 736 -8.73 5.87 3.39
C LEU A 736 -7.53 5.86 2.44
N ASP A 737 -6.81 6.97 2.37
CA ASP A 737 -5.56 7.13 1.60
C ASP A 737 -5.76 6.94 0.09
N LEU A 738 -6.94 7.32 -0.42
CA LEU A 738 -7.26 7.28 -1.84
C LEU A 738 -6.75 8.55 -2.54
N GLU A 739 -6.30 8.38 -3.80
CA GLU A 739 -5.84 9.49 -4.63
C GLU A 739 -7.02 10.40 -5.00
N PRO A 740 -6.94 11.70 -4.73
CA PRO A 740 -8.01 12.64 -5.05
C PRO A 740 -8.16 12.84 -6.56
N TYR A 741 -9.38 13.19 -6.97
CA TYR A 741 -9.81 13.41 -8.36
C TYR A 741 -9.77 12.16 -9.25
N ALA A 742 -9.36 11.02 -8.74
CA ALA A 742 -9.36 9.74 -9.44
C ALA A 742 -10.70 9.00 -9.25
N PRO A 743 -11.22 8.34 -10.29
CA PRO A 743 -12.37 7.47 -10.17
C PRO A 743 -11.95 6.09 -9.64
N TYR A 744 -12.61 5.63 -8.59
CA TYR A 744 -12.43 4.29 -8.05
C TYR A 744 -13.70 3.47 -8.25
N LEU A 745 -13.54 2.20 -8.60
CA LEU A 745 -14.62 1.23 -8.63
C LEU A 745 -14.55 0.36 -7.38
N PHE A 746 -15.67 0.29 -6.67
CA PHE A 746 -15.85 -0.56 -5.50
C PHE A 746 -16.88 -1.63 -5.84
N GLU A 747 -16.53 -2.88 -5.63
CA GLU A 747 -17.43 -4.02 -5.76
C GLU A 747 -17.84 -4.50 -4.37
N LEU A 748 -19.14 -4.47 -4.09
CA LEU A 748 -19.74 -4.85 -2.83
C LEU A 748 -20.17 -6.31 -2.89
N GLU A 749 -19.72 -7.13 -1.94
CA GLU A 749 -20.04 -8.57 -1.90
C GLU A 749 -20.84 -8.91 -0.63
N PRO A 750 -21.95 -9.64 -0.76
CA PRO A 750 -22.80 -10.02 0.38
C PRO A 750 -22.34 -11.29 1.09
N THR A 751 -21.15 -11.82 0.78
CA THR A 751 -20.68 -13.14 1.23
C THR A 751 -20.52 -13.29 2.74
N GLY A 752 -20.51 -12.20 3.49
CA GLY A 752 -20.40 -12.22 4.94
C GLY A 752 -21.68 -11.86 5.68
N PHE A 753 -22.82 -11.71 4.98
CA PHE A 753 -24.10 -11.38 5.64
C PHE A 753 -24.64 -12.57 6.45
N GLU A 754 -25.35 -12.27 7.54
CA GLU A 754 -25.97 -13.26 8.43
C GLU A 754 -27.07 -14.06 7.71
N SER A 755 -27.78 -13.44 6.77
CA SER A 755 -28.88 -14.07 6.06
C SER A 755 -28.64 -14.15 4.56
N VAL A 756 -28.97 -15.30 3.98
CA VAL A 756 -28.93 -15.56 2.54
C VAL A 756 -29.97 -14.73 1.78
N SER A 757 -31.03 -14.30 2.46
CA SER A 757 -32.09 -13.43 1.88
C SER A 757 -31.64 -11.98 1.66
N TRP A 758 -30.49 -11.57 2.21
CA TRP A 758 -29.98 -10.20 2.11
C TRP A 758 -29.15 -10.00 0.83
N ARG A 759 -29.55 -9.04 0.02
CA ARG A 759 -28.92 -8.76 -1.28
C ARG A 759 -28.60 -7.29 -1.45
N ILE A 760 -27.48 -7.04 -2.11
CA ILE A 760 -27.07 -5.69 -2.53
C ILE A 760 -27.59 -5.48 -3.95
N ARG A 761 -28.43 -4.45 -4.17
CA ARG A 761 -29.00 -4.17 -5.50
C ARG A 761 -28.01 -3.58 -6.47
N LYS A 762 -27.12 -2.72 -5.97
CA LYS A 762 -26.11 -2.00 -6.76
C LYS A 762 -24.73 -2.38 -6.27
N PRO A 763 -24.21 -3.56 -6.63
CA PRO A 763 -22.93 -4.04 -6.11
C PRO A 763 -21.72 -3.29 -6.67
N ALA A 764 -21.79 -2.66 -7.85
CA ALA A 764 -20.68 -1.94 -8.46
C ALA A 764 -20.88 -0.43 -8.38
N ILE A 765 -20.13 0.24 -7.50
CA ILE A 765 -20.21 1.68 -7.28
C ILE A 765 -18.92 2.35 -7.74
N ARG A 766 -19.03 3.31 -8.64
CA ARG A 766 -17.94 4.18 -9.07
C ARG A 766 -17.99 5.50 -8.30
N VAL A 767 -16.89 5.87 -7.65
CA VAL A 767 -16.81 7.11 -6.85
C VAL A 767 -15.64 7.95 -7.33
N ILE A 768 -15.87 9.25 -7.54
CA ILE A 768 -14.80 10.22 -7.77
C ILE A 768 -14.39 10.76 -6.41
N ILE A 769 -13.14 10.52 -6.03
CA ILE A 769 -12.61 10.88 -4.72
C ILE A 769 -12.34 12.39 -4.65
N GLU A 770 -12.77 13.02 -3.57
CA GLU A 770 -12.48 14.42 -3.27
C GLU A 770 -11.36 14.54 -2.25
N PRO A 771 -10.45 15.52 -2.40
CA PRO A 771 -9.34 15.70 -1.46
C PRO A 771 -9.86 16.16 -0.09
N ASN A 772 -9.17 15.73 0.96
CA ASN A 772 -9.46 16.08 2.35
C ASN A 772 -10.90 15.77 2.80
N GLN A 773 -11.55 14.80 2.19
CA GLN A 773 -12.93 14.45 2.52
C GLN A 773 -13.11 12.95 2.62
N LEU A 774 -14.03 12.54 3.51
CA LEU A 774 -14.58 11.19 3.56
C LEU A 774 -15.97 11.21 2.94
N HIS A 775 -16.17 10.45 1.88
CA HIS A 775 -17.46 10.35 1.20
C HIS A 775 -18.28 9.23 1.84
N ARG A 776 -19.41 9.55 2.52
CA ARG A 776 -20.31 8.54 3.04
C ARG A 776 -21.22 8.02 1.95
N ILE A 777 -21.31 6.70 1.85
CA ILE A 777 -22.21 5.97 0.97
C ILE A 777 -23.06 5.04 1.83
N ASP A 778 -24.33 5.34 1.96
CA ASP A 778 -25.29 4.42 2.57
C ASP A 778 -25.57 3.30 1.57
N VAL A 779 -25.41 2.04 2.01
CA VAL A 779 -25.55 0.85 1.16
C VAL A 779 -26.84 0.14 1.55
N PRO A 780 -27.93 0.28 0.76
CA PRO A 780 -29.15 -0.42 1.03
C PRO A 780 -29.00 -1.92 0.76
N VAL A 781 -29.25 -2.72 1.76
CA VAL A 781 -29.32 -4.18 1.70
C VAL A 781 -30.78 -4.58 1.68
N ALA A 782 -31.27 -5.00 0.51
CA ALA A 782 -32.65 -5.40 0.34
C ALA A 782 -32.89 -6.81 0.89
N VAL A 783 -33.97 -7.00 1.59
CA VAL A 783 -34.42 -8.32 2.03
C VAL A 783 -35.23 -8.95 0.91
N GLN A 784 -34.94 -10.20 0.59
CA GLN A 784 -35.60 -10.95 -0.46
C GLN A 784 -36.40 -12.10 0.13
N GLY A 785 -37.63 -12.34 -0.41
CA GLY A 785 -38.47 -13.49 -0.08
C GLY A 785 -38.18 -14.68 -0.98
N GLU A 786 -38.64 -15.80 -0.54
CA GLU A 786 -38.56 -17.11 -1.19
C GLU A 786 -39.95 -17.64 -1.47
N VAL A 787 -40.08 -18.33 -2.60
CA VAL A 787 -41.31 -19.05 -2.96
C VAL A 787 -40.94 -20.46 -3.41
N SER A 788 -41.65 -21.46 -2.86
CA SER A 788 -41.42 -22.86 -3.20
C SER A 788 -42.74 -23.62 -3.34
N GLY A 789 -42.64 -24.76 -4.01
CA GLY A 789 -43.83 -25.62 -4.19
C GLY A 789 -43.57 -26.84 -5.05
N VAL A 790 -44.58 -27.61 -5.32
CA VAL A 790 -44.52 -28.85 -6.09
C VAL A 790 -45.55 -28.86 -7.22
N VAL A 791 -45.19 -29.42 -8.35
CA VAL A 791 -46.10 -29.65 -9.47
C VAL A 791 -46.40 -31.13 -9.61
N TYR A 792 -47.67 -31.45 -9.61
CA TYR A 792 -48.17 -32.82 -9.77
C TYR A 792 -48.87 -32.98 -11.12
N LEU A 793 -48.73 -34.16 -11.73
CA LEU A 793 -49.58 -34.63 -12.83
C LEU A 793 -50.58 -35.64 -12.28
N LYS A 794 -51.84 -35.36 -12.44
CA LYS A 794 -52.94 -36.26 -12.07
C LYS A 794 -53.13 -37.29 -13.17
N GLU A 795 -52.91 -38.57 -12.86
CA GLU A 795 -53.22 -39.73 -13.68
C GLU A 795 -54.24 -40.57 -12.94
N ASP A 796 -55.49 -40.53 -13.44
CA ASP A 796 -56.70 -41.10 -12.78
C ASP A 796 -56.88 -40.58 -11.34
N THR A 797 -56.60 -41.38 -10.32
CA THR A 797 -56.70 -41.01 -8.87
C THR A 797 -55.35 -40.79 -8.21
N VAL A 798 -54.24 -40.92 -8.92
CA VAL A 798 -52.87 -40.81 -8.38
C VAL A 798 -52.26 -39.49 -8.80
N LEU A 799 -51.67 -38.77 -7.85
CA LEU A 799 -50.82 -37.61 -8.09
C LEU A 799 -49.38 -38.07 -8.23
N LYS A 800 -48.75 -37.77 -9.36
CA LYS A 800 -47.34 -38.02 -9.61
C LYS A 800 -46.61 -36.71 -9.73
N GLU A 801 -45.45 -36.59 -9.09
CA GLU A 801 -44.56 -35.46 -9.23
C GLU A 801 -44.12 -35.27 -10.67
N GLN A 802 -44.18 -34.01 -11.16
CA GLN A 802 -43.92 -33.71 -12.59
C GLN A 802 -42.72 -32.81 -12.76
N ALA A 803 -41.63 -33.39 -13.29
CA ALA A 803 -40.42 -32.67 -13.62
C ALA A 803 -40.56 -31.84 -14.90
N GLY A 804 -39.69 -30.78 -15.02
CA GLY A 804 -39.49 -30.03 -16.26
C GLY A 804 -40.65 -29.07 -16.61
N ILE A 805 -41.55 -28.79 -15.68
CA ILE A 805 -42.59 -27.77 -15.86
C ILE A 805 -42.00 -26.40 -15.56
N LYS A 806 -42.25 -25.47 -16.48
CA LYS A 806 -41.82 -24.10 -16.37
C LYS A 806 -42.81 -23.28 -15.57
N ILE A 807 -42.42 -22.84 -14.37
CA ILE A 807 -43.16 -21.98 -13.48
C ILE A 807 -42.65 -20.55 -13.65
N CYS A 808 -43.57 -19.62 -13.96
CA CYS A 808 -43.25 -18.22 -14.17
C CYS A 808 -43.84 -17.34 -13.10
N ILE A 809 -43.02 -16.39 -12.61
CA ILE A 809 -43.36 -15.44 -11.57
C ILE A 809 -43.52 -14.05 -12.21
N TYR A 810 -44.62 -13.40 -11.99
CA TYR A 810 -44.94 -12.06 -12.50
C TYR A 810 -45.21 -11.12 -11.33
N ARG A 811 -44.93 -9.83 -11.51
CA ARG A 811 -45.43 -8.79 -10.61
C ARG A 811 -46.95 -8.58 -10.85
N SER A 812 -47.60 -7.87 -9.94
CA SER A 812 -49.02 -7.48 -10.08
C SER A 812 -49.28 -6.67 -11.35
N ASP A 813 -48.29 -5.97 -11.92
CA ASP A 813 -48.35 -5.24 -13.19
C ASP A 813 -48.14 -6.13 -14.43
N SER A 814 -48.16 -7.45 -14.27
CA SER A 814 -47.88 -8.46 -15.32
C SER A 814 -46.46 -8.45 -15.85
N THR A 815 -45.52 -7.75 -15.22
CA THR A 815 -44.11 -7.81 -15.62
C THR A 815 -43.48 -9.14 -15.21
N LEU A 816 -42.90 -9.88 -16.16
CA LEU A 816 -42.20 -11.13 -15.89
C LEU A 816 -40.93 -10.87 -15.03
N VAL A 817 -40.89 -11.51 -13.86
CA VAL A 817 -39.70 -11.49 -12.96
C VAL A 817 -38.75 -12.61 -13.34
N LYS A 818 -39.24 -13.86 -13.36
CA LYS A 818 -38.41 -15.04 -13.63
C LYS A 818 -39.28 -16.22 -14.00
N CYS A 819 -38.71 -17.14 -14.79
CA CYS A 819 -39.25 -18.48 -14.92
C CYS A 819 -38.20 -19.52 -14.48
N ILE A 820 -38.64 -20.55 -13.79
CA ILE A 820 -37.87 -21.67 -13.27
C ILE A 820 -38.45 -22.98 -13.75
N LEU A 821 -37.66 -24.05 -13.76
CA LEU A 821 -38.13 -25.39 -14.12
C LEU A 821 -38.22 -26.23 -12.86
N THR A 822 -39.27 -27.08 -12.78
CA THR A 822 -39.37 -28.06 -11.69
C THR A 822 -38.28 -29.11 -11.77
N GLU A 823 -37.75 -29.54 -10.64
CA GLU A 823 -36.80 -30.63 -10.46
C GLU A 823 -37.39 -32.00 -10.73
N THR A 824 -36.62 -33.07 -10.54
CA THR A 824 -37.05 -34.45 -10.82
C THR A 824 -38.25 -34.95 -9.99
N ASP A 825 -38.38 -34.38 -8.81
CA ASP A 825 -39.48 -34.61 -7.84
C ASP A 825 -40.64 -33.58 -7.95
N GLY A 826 -40.68 -32.85 -9.06
CA GLY A 826 -41.69 -31.80 -9.28
C GLY A 826 -41.49 -30.54 -8.45
N TYR A 827 -40.48 -30.45 -7.60
CA TYR A 827 -40.20 -29.31 -6.73
C TYR A 827 -39.69 -28.13 -7.51
N PHE A 828 -40.12 -26.93 -7.13
CA PHE A 828 -39.52 -25.66 -7.62
C PHE A 828 -39.27 -24.72 -6.45
N ASN A 829 -38.25 -23.95 -6.56
CA ASN A 829 -37.83 -22.95 -5.59
C ASN A 829 -37.26 -21.72 -6.30
N TYR A 830 -37.65 -20.54 -5.82
CA TYR A 830 -37.03 -19.27 -6.22
C TYR A 830 -36.86 -18.34 -5.04
N MET A 831 -35.62 -18.09 -4.67
CA MET A 831 -35.23 -17.05 -3.73
C MET A 831 -34.83 -15.80 -4.51
N GLY A 832 -35.36 -14.64 -4.22
CA GLY A 832 -35.00 -13.40 -4.90
C GLY A 832 -36.14 -12.45 -5.18
N LEU A 833 -37.26 -12.63 -4.49
CA LEU A 833 -38.43 -11.77 -4.62
C LEU A 833 -38.36 -10.60 -3.61
N PRO A 834 -38.22 -9.34 -4.06
CA PRO A 834 -38.42 -8.19 -3.18
C PRO A 834 -39.81 -8.17 -2.55
N PRO A 835 -40.02 -7.54 -1.40
CA PRO A 835 -41.31 -7.34 -0.84
C PRO A 835 -42.31 -6.73 -1.85
N GLY A 836 -43.51 -7.28 -1.93
CA GLY A 836 -44.52 -6.87 -2.90
C GLY A 836 -45.46 -7.98 -3.33
N ASP A 837 -46.40 -7.66 -4.27
CA ASP A 837 -47.41 -8.58 -4.77
C ASP A 837 -46.96 -9.26 -6.06
N TYR A 838 -47.11 -10.57 -6.13
CA TYR A 838 -46.69 -11.43 -7.25
C TYR A 838 -47.78 -12.39 -7.66
N VAL A 839 -47.71 -12.81 -8.91
CA VAL A 839 -48.55 -13.88 -9.49
C VAL A 839 -47.61 -14.98 -9.96
N ILE A 840 -47.84 -16.22 -9.50
CA ILE A 840 -47.07 -17.37 -9.92
C ILE A 840 -47.96 -18.33 -10.70
N GLN A 841 -47.51 -18.82 -11.84
CA GLN A 841 -48.26 -19.71 -12.70
C GLN A 841 -47.35 -20.60 -13.57
N PRO A 842 -47.81 -21.81 -13.95
CA PRO A 842 -47.13 -22.59 -14.98
C PRO A 842 -47.24 -21.89 -16.33
N ASP A 843 -46.15 -21.99 -17.15
CA ASP A 843 -46.12 -21.36 -18.47
C ASP A 843 -47.20 -21.88 -19.41
N PRO A 844 -48.21 -21.06 -19.79
CA PRO A 844 -49.31 -21.48 -20.62
C PRO A 844 -48.88 -22.01 -22.02
N ALA A 845 -47.73 -21.45 -22.54
CA ALA A 845 -47.22 -21.87 -23.85
C ALA A 845 -46.61 -23.28 -23.80
N GLN A 846 -45.94 -23.61 -22.68
CA GLN A 846 -45.41 -24.97 -22.46
C GLN A 846 -46.55 -25.95 -22.21
N LEU A 847 -47.53 -25.64 -21.38
CA LEU A 847 -48.68 -26.51 -21.10
C LEU A 847 -49.45 -26.85 -22.39
N LYS A 848 -49.64 -25.86 -23.29
CA LYS A 848 -50.28 -26.08 -24.58
C LYS A 848 -49.50 -27.07 -25.45
N LYS A 849 -48.19 -26.98 -25.50
CA LYS A 849 -47.32 -27.90 -26.24
C LYS A 849 -47.37 -29.33 -25.69
N LEU A 850 -47.42 -29.46 -24.38
CA LEU A 850 -47.45 -30.76 -23.69
C LEU A 850 -48.85 -31.36 -23.60
N LYS A 851 -49.88 -30.67 -24.15
CA LYS A 851 -51.33 -31.05 -24.06
C LYS A 851 -51.75 -31.25 -22.62
N LEU A 852 -51.28 -30.39 -21.75
CA LEU A 852 -51.65 -30.33 -20.32
C LEU A 852 -52.57 -29.14 -20.04
N LYS A 853 -53.39 -29.23 -18.98
CA LYS A 853 -54.10 -28.12 -18.37
C LYS A 853 -53.80 -28.09 -16.86
N THR A 854 -53.82 -26.94 -16.26
CA THR A 854 -53.71 -26.83 -14.80
C THR A 854 -55.13 -26.66 -14.20
N LEU A 855 -55.34 -27.24 -13.01
CA LEU A 855 -56.55 -27.05 -12.24
C LEU A 855 -56.60 -25.67 -11.55
N GLN A 856 -55.41 -25.19 -11.16
CA GLN A 856 -55.21 -23.87 -10.58
C GLN A 856 -54.42 -22.98 -11.54
N PRO A 857 -55.02 -21.97 -12.16
CA PRO A 857 -54.35 -21.20 -13.21
C PRO A 857 -53.21 -20.35 -12.67
N ALA A 858 -53.33 -19.81 -11.47
CA ALA A 858 -52.30 -18.95 -10.84
C ALA A 858 -52.53 -18.82 -9.33
N TYR A 859 -51.47 -18.54 -8.60
CA TYR A 859 -51.52 -18.12 -7.21
C TYR A 859 -51.10 -16.65 -7.10
N ASN A 860 -51.87 -15.87 -6.33
CA ASN A 860 -51.49 -14.51 -5.93
C ASN A 860 -50.74 -14.59 -4.60
N LEU A 861 -49.58 -14.02 -4.55
CA LEU A 861 -48.67 -14.05 -3.40
C LEU A 861 -48.36 -12.64 -2.94
N HIS A 862 -48.21 -12.46 -1.64
CA HIS A 862 -47.69 -11.24 -1.05
C HIS A 862 -46.43 -11.55 -0.26
N ILE A 863 -45.27 -11.09 -0.73
CA ILE A 863 -44.02 -11.16 0.01
C ILE A 863 -43.98 -9.99 0.97
N SER A 864 -44.01 -10.30 2.26
CA SER A 864 -43.98 -9.29 3.31
C SER A 864 -42.58 -8.82 3.63
N SER A 865 -42.48 -7.60 4.15
CA SER A 865 -41.18 -6.99 4.53
C SER A 865 -40.80 -7.45 5.94
N ARG A 866 -39.95 -8.49 6.06
CA ARG A 866 -39.47 -9.05 7.33
C ARG A 866 -37.95 -9.07 7.33
N LYS A 867 -37.32 -8.86 8.49
CA LYS A 867 -35.86 -8.84 8.64
C LYS A 867 -35.19 -10.14 8.14
N GLU A 868 -35.79 -11.27 8.30
CA GLU A 868 -35.25 -12.59 7.96
C GLU A 868 -35.64 -13.05 6.54
N GLY A 869 -36.43 -12.26 5.83
CA GLY A 869 -37.08 -12.62 4.60
C GLY A 869 -38.45 -13.26 4.86
N ASP A 870 -39.29 -13.36 3.82
CA ASP A 870 -40.56 -14.02 3.86
C ASP A 870 -40.48 -15.28 2.99
N VAL A 871 -41.00 -16.40 3.51
CA VAL A 871 -40.96 -17.68 2.81
C VAL A 871 -42.41 -18.11 2.60
N ILE A 872 -42.77 -18.30 1.35
CA ILE A 872 -44.04 -18.87 0.96
C ILE A 872 -43.75 -20.24 0.36
N ASP A 873 -44.12 -21.26 1.11
CA ASP A 873 -44.02 -22.66 0.76
C ASP A 873 -45.40 -23.26 0.50
N ASP A 874 -45.48 -24.55 0.25
CA ASP A 874 -46.68 -25.31 0.04
C ASP A 874 -47.54 -24.88 -1.17
N ILE A 875 -46.95 -24.32 -2.23
CA ILE A 875 -47.67 -24.05 -3.47
C ILE A 875 -47.77 -25.33 -4.29
N GLU A 876 -48.98 -25.79 -4.57
CA GLU A 876 -49.24 -26.99 -5.34
C GLU A 876 -49.91 -26.67 -6.67
N PHE A 877 -49.35 -27.08 -7.79
CA PHE A 877 -49.96 -27.04 -9.10
C PHE A 877 -50.31 -28.45 -9.55
N ILE A 878 -51.59 -28.71 -9.77
CA ILE A 878 -52.05 -29.99 -10.27
C ILE A 878 -52.35 -29.85 -11.77
N LEU A 879 -51.68 -30.65 -12.57
CA LEU A 879 -51.82 -30.72 -14.02
C LEU A 879 -52.66 -31.96 -14.40
N GLU A 880 -53.48 -31.83 -15.44
CA GLU A 880 -54.24 -32.93 -16.07
C GLU A 880 -53.95 -32.96 -17.57
N ARG A 881 -54.01 -34.13 -18.20
CA ARG A 881 -54.00 -34.23 -19.64
C ARG A 881 -55.27 -33.66 -20.24
N LYS A 882 -55.14 -32.88 -21.37
CA LYS A 882 -56.28 -32.36 -22.10
C LYS A 882 -56.95 -33.47 -22.87
#